data_a34a697c60999a7f4d2e85295c7ddf19
#
_entry.id   a34a697c60999a7f4d2e85295c7ddf19
#
_cell.length_a   1.000
_cell.length_b   1.000
_cell.length_c   1.000
_cell.angle_alpha   90.00
_cell.angle_beta   90.00
_cell.angle_gamma   90.00
#
_symmetry.space_group_name_H-M   'P 1'
#
loop_
_entity.id
_entity.type
_entity.pdbx_description
1 polymer ?
#
loop_
_entity_poly.entity_id
_entity_poly.type
_entity_poly.pdbx_seq_one_letter_code
_entity_poly.pdbx_strand_id
1 'polypeptide(L)'
;MKKLIFCFSVVCMGLLASCVDKNELVDEDSRPSWLGGSIYEELQNPGSGLLQGSFKYYLQLVEDLGSAEDLKRTGSLTIFPANDEAFERFFASGTWEGVHSYKDLTDSQKKILLKSSMLNNAMLVDMLSNATSNGENLVDKGRAVKHHSTISVIDTITHYSMPFAVDFRGNTNWQRFDQIGGISVVSDATTPMIVHFTYDYLENYNITPNDFSIITGRQSENTDEAYVYDRRIIAPDVTCQNGYIHQVDEVIVPPGNMAQALKGMPEASIFSHMLDRFAVPRYNEEVTNSYHDWYNEQSKVQDMSHVANPDSIYEIRYLSGLSHGAQRYNQNANGAIVSEDNLLTFDPGWNEYSKSNVATQMLNEIGAMFVPTDEAMKKYFVEGEGAPIMDRYKYLPNTPENVIYNVDSIPQYVVCALLSNLMKASFADNVPSKFPSMIDDAADHMDMEVSYINKKADGAYNVKIANNGVIYMLDKVVGPKKYVAVSAPTLFNTNLNVIRWIIENRSVGTDGNYNSTSSLDLDFYAYLLAMTANYALFMPTDEAFNLYYVDPASLYKEDGMAEAIHYYTIAKAPGLAASRWRYDTETKTVTDSLGVYDITANLSIVRSHLVDIMNYHTVVLNSGETLGFNKYYKTKHGGEIMVTGGNKNDNMTGAQVYSGGQIDNGLQAATITEGYNMENGKTYIIDRVLQGPQQSVYQVLESTPQFSDFYELCNGFEEAVDNEEDVLSWAGISGIPNEETGITEQEQYKIFYLPNGAGNYNVKMFNSYNYTVYVPNNDAMQVAYTNGLPKWSEVMGLWETYHGRNDKSEANAKERAKTMIAKIRDFARYHFQITSVYADNVVEEGNYSTYLVDSQNRNLGVSITGSNGKFTVTDEGGYHHVIDANGSMMCNRMARDFVFDKEVPHHTYFKTSSF
;
A
#
# COMPACT_ATOMS: atom_id res chain seq x y z
N MET A 1 1.41 38.15 57.48
CA MET A 1 2.08 38.31 56.17
C MET A 1 3.32 39.17 56.20
N LYS A 2 3.37 40.34 56.85
CA LYS A 2 4.60 41.21 56.86
C LYS A 2 5.82 40.65 57.60
N LYS A 3 5.64 39.77 58.61
CA LYS A 3 6.76 39.11 59.29
C LYS A 3 7.30 37.87 58.54
N LEU A 4 6.50 37.26 57.66
CA LEU A 4 6.94 36.13 56.85
C LEU A 4 7.79 36.59 55.66
N ILE A 5 7.46 37.76 55.07
CA ILE A 5 8.22 38.37 53.97
C ILE A 5 9.58 38.84 54.44
N PHE A 6 9.69 39.34 55.67
CA PHE A 6 10.99 39.79 56.22
C PHE A 6 11.93 38.59 56.52
N CYS A 7 11.39 37.42 56.97
CA CYS A 7 12.20 36.22 57.15
C CYS A 7 12.64 35.61 55.83
N PHE A 8 11.81 35.70 54.76
CA PHE A 8 12.18 35.21 53.46
C PHE A 8 13.23 36.10 52.77
N SER A 9 13.15 37.42 52.94
CA SER A 9 14.15 38.37 52.44
C SER A 9 15.51 38.25 53.11
N VAL A 10 15.55 37.96 54.43
CA VAL A 10 16.80 37.75 55.16
C VAL A 10 17.44 36.41 54.82
N VAL A 11 16.62 35.33 54.57
CA VAL A 11 17.14 34.03 54.11
C VAL A 11 17.66 34.10 52.70
N CYS A 12 17.00 34.83 51.80
CA CYS A 12 17.50 35.05 50.41
C CYS A 12 18.77 35.93 50.41
N MET A 13 18.89 36.96 51.25
CA MET A 13 20.14 37.74 51.38
C MET A 13 21.27 36.95 52.03
N GLY A 14 20.96 36.02 52.93
CA GLY A 14 21.96 35.13 53.52
C GLY A 14 22.48 34.09 52.55
N LEU A 15 21.64 33.65 51.59
CA LEU A 15 22.04 32.72 50.52
C LEU A 15 22.81 33.42 49.40
N LEU A 16 22.58 34.70 49.15
CA LEU A 16 23.35 35.48 48.18
C LEU A 16 24.71 35.96 48.75
N ALA A 17 24.84 36.14 50.08
CA ALA A 17 26.11 36.45 50.69
C ALA A 17 27.05 35.22 50.86
N SER A 18 26.48 34.00 50.80
CA SER A 18 27.24 32.75 50.82
C SER A 18 27.87 32.42 49.46
N CYS A 19 27.49 33.10 48.39
CA CYS A 19 28.06 32.90 47.08
C CYS A 19 29.16 33.89 46.67
N VAL A 20 29.55 34.84 47.60
CA VAL A 20 30.46 35.91 47.19
C VAL A 20 31.89 35.75 47.72
N ASP A 21 32.20 34.78 48.54
CA ASP A 21 33.53 34.63 49.11
C ASP A 21 34.11 33.21 48.97
N LYS A 22 34.20 32.73 47.70
CA LYS A 22 35.18 31.69 47.35
C LYS A 22 35.73 31.92 45.97
N ASN A 23 36.11 33.17 45.68
CA ASN A 23 37.13 33.44 44.69
C ASN A 23 38.52 33.31 45.30
N GLU A 24 38.67 32.44 46.27
CA GLU A 24 40.02 31.97 46.63
C GLU A 24 40.31 30.70 45.82
N LEU A 25 41.12 30.92 44.80
CA LEU A 25 42.04 29.92 44.31
C LEU A 25 41.36 28.64 43.78
N VAL A 26 40.59 28.74 42.73
CA VAL A 26 40.85 27.74 41.71
C VAL A 26 42.24 28.13 41.19
N ASP A 27 43.23 27.47 41.71
CA ASP A 27 44.57 27.45 41.16
C ASP A 27 44.41 27.06 39.71
N GLU A 28 44.64 27.98 38.77
CA GLU A 28 44.54 27.66 37.33
C GLU A 28 45.57 26.59 36.99
N ASP A 29 46.52 26.28 37.88
CA ASP A 29 47.46 25.20 37.78
C ASP A 29 47.06 23.85 38.43
N SER A 30 45.94 23.77 39.12
CA SER A 30 45.42 22.52 39.71
C SER A 30 44.55 21.69 38.75
N ARG A 31 45.00 21.50 37.54
CA ARG A 31 44.29 20.58 36.62
C ARG A 31 44.39 19.14 37.14
N PRO A 32 43.29 18.38 37.15
CA PRO A 32 43.35 16.95 37.37
C PRO A 32 44.36 16.35 36.43
N SER A 33 45.27 15.49 36.94
CA SER A 33 46.31 14.86 36.13
C SER A 33 45.83 14.06 34.89
N TRP A 34 44.52 13.75 34.87
CA TRP A 34 43.88 13.06 33.75
C TRP A 34 43.26 14.04 32.70
N LEU A 35 43.19 15.31 32.98
CA LEU A 35 42.67 16.34 32.06
C LEU A 35 43.82 16.89 31.26
N GLY A 36 43.87 16.60 29.96
CA GLY A 36 44.87 17.14 29.03
C GLY A 36 44.81 18.67 28.85
N GLY A 37 45.59 19.18 27.94
CA GLY A 37 45.49 20.53 27.45
C GLY A 37 44.18 20.78 26.68
N SER A 38 44.10 21.91 25.98
CA SER A 38 43.06 22.12 25.00
C SER A 38 43.19 21.12 23.82
N ILE A 39 42.13 20.95 23.05
CA ILE A 39 42.17 20.15 21.83
C ILE A 39 43.32 20.54 20.92
N TYR A 40 43.58 21.85 20.77
CA TYR A 40 44.69 22.37 19.96
C TYR A 40 46.07 22.01 20.53
N GLU A 41 46.25 22.12 21.84
CA GLU A 41 47.54 21.76 22.51
C GLU A 41 47.81 20.27 22.42
N GLU A 42 46.78 19.44 22.60
CA GLU A 42 46.91 18.01 22.52
C GLU A 42 47.25 17.51 21.08
N LEU A 43 46.69 18.17 20.03
CA LEU A 43 47.09 17.85 18.65
C LEU A 43 48.49 18.33 18.33
N GLN A 44 48.95 19.43 18.94
CA GLN A 44 50.30 20.00 18.73
C GLN A 44 51.38 19.18 19.40
N ASN A 45 51.12 18.79 20.65
CA ASN A 45 52.04 17.98 21.47
C ASN A 45 51.28 16.92 22.23
N PRO A 46 51.04 15.73 21.64
CA PRO A 46 50.28 14.66 22.28
C PRO A 46 50.82 14.32 23.68
N GLY A 47 50.16 14.85 24.73
CA GLY A 47 50.54 14.60 26.11
C GLY A 47 49.84 13.39 26.74
N SER A 48 48.71 12.99 26.20
CA SER A 48 47.95 11.84 26.68
C SER A 48 48.62 10.50 26.40
N GLY A 49 49.53 10.45 25.37
CA GLY A 49 50.11 9.22 24.88
C GLY A 49 49.12 8.27 24.17
N LEU A 50 47.89 8.70 23.95
CA LEU A 50 46.86 7.93 23.28
C LEU A 50 46.83 8.21 21.78
N LEU A 51 47.15 9.44 21.34
CA LEU A 51 47.17 9.83 19.93
C LEU A 51 48.37 9.19 19.20
N GLN A 52 48.16 8.77 17.96
CA GLN A 52 49.13 8.10 17.12
C GLN A 52 49.57 9.02 15.96
N GLY A 53 50.86 9.21 15.81
CA GLY A 53 51.49 10.01 14.74
C GLY A 53 51.45 11.49 14.99
N SER A 54 51.60 12.29 13.95
CA SER A 54 51.61 13.77 13.98
C SER A 54 50.40 14.31 13.20
N PHE A 55 50.00 15.58 13.52
CA PHE A 55 48.77 16.20 13.02
C PHE A 55 49.08 17.55 12.33
N LYS A 56 50.17 17.65 11.63
CA LYS A 56 50.58 18.92 10.97
C LYS A 56 49.57 19.38 9.94
N TYR A 57 49.07 18.48 9.08
CA TYR A 57 48.08 18.83 8.08
C TYR A 57 46.75 19.25 8.71
N TYR A 58 46.31 18.56 9.75
CA TYR A 58 45.08 18.91 10.46
C TYR A 58 45.24 20.28 11.17
N LEU A 59 46.35 20.53 11.85
CA LEU A 59 46.64 21.80 12.47
C LEU A 59 46.73 22.94 11.44
N GLN A 60 47.31 22.64 10.27
CA GLN A 60 47.38 23.62 9.18
C GLN A 60 45.99 23.96 8.65
N LEU A 61 45.02 22.98 8.55
CA LEU A 61 43.64 23.30 8.26
C LEU A 61 43.02 24.21 9.31
N VAL A 62 43.27 23.93 10.59
CA VAL A 62 42.77 24.76 11.71
C VAL A 62 43.33 26.20 11.64
N GLU A 63 44.58 26.36 11.32
CA GLU A 63 45.26 27.66 11.21
C GLU A 63 44.76 28.46 9.98
N ASP A 64 44.75 27.80 8.78
CA ASP A 64 44.36 28.41 7.52
C ASP A 64 42.89 28.92 7.56
N LEU A 65 42.05 28.26 8.33
CA LEU A 65 40.63 28.62 8.49
C LEU A 65 40.34 29.49 9.72
N GLY A 66 41.37 29.91 10.46
CA GLY A 66 41.21 30.74 11.62
C GLY A 66 40.51 30.13 12.83
N SER A 67 40.39 28.77 12.87
CA SER A 67 39.71 28.03 13.93
C SER A 67 40.61 27.68 15.14
N ALA A 68 41.86 28.17 15.17
CA ALA A 68 42.82 27.87 16.23
C ALA A 68 42.34 28.32 17.61
N GLU A 69 41.75 29.52 17.69
CA GLU A 69 41.22 30.08 18.95
C GLU A 69 40.01 29.27 19.48
N ASP A 70 39.16 28.77 18.59
CA ASP A 70 38.02 27.94 18.98
C ASP A 70 38.49 26.65 19.64
N LEU A 71 39.56 26.03 19.12
CA LEU A 71 40.15 24.80 19.65
C LEU A 71 41.08 25.02 20.85
N LYS A 72 41.45 26.27 21.17
CA LYS A 72 42.27 26.63 22.36
C LYS A 72 41.39 27.02 23.55
N ARG A 73 40.18 27.57 23.29
CA ARG A 73 39.33 28.14 24.34
C ARG A 73 38.52 27.03 25.04
N THR A 74 37.95 27.42 26.18
CA THR A 74 36.93 26.58 26.85
C THR A 74 35.69 26.47 25.96
N GLY A 75 35.26 25.28 25.70
CA GLY A 75 34.14 24.96 24.81
C GLY A 75 33.65 23.55 25.04
N SER A 76 32.80 23.08 24.15
CA SER A 76 32.24 21.73 24.18
C SER A 76 32.29 21.20 22.75
N LEU A 77 33.40 20.62 22.34
CA LEU A 77 33.66 20.17 20.99
C LEU A 77 33.99 18.66 20.98
N THR A 78 33.66 18.00 19.89
CA THR A 78 34.20 16.68 19.55
C THR A 78 34.83 16.78 18.17
N ILE A 79 36.07 16.30 18.03
CA ILE A 79 36.76 16.28 16.73
C ILE A 79 37.21 14.87 16.37
N PHE A 80 37.25 14.62 15.06
CA PHE A 80 37.70 13.33 14.48
C PHE A 80 38.89 13.55 13.55
N PRO A 81 40.09 13.88 14.10
CA PRO A 81 41.27 14.16 13.29
C PRO A 81 41.89 12.88 12.75
N ALA A 82 42.41 12.96 11.52
CA ALA A 82 43.35 11.99 10.95
C ALA A 82 44.77 12.49 11.10
N ASN A 83 45.76 11.58 11.21
CA ASN A 83 47.18 11.95 11.30
C ASN A 83 47.81 12.24 9.92
N ASP A 84 49.03 12.70 9.90
CA ASP A 84 49.73 13.07 8.67
C ASP A 84 49.86 11.90 7.68
N GLU A 85 50.09 10.68 8.17
CA GLU A 85 50.15 9.49 7.31
C GLU A 85 48.83 9.21 6.58
N ALA A 86 47.69 9.42 7.25
CA ALA A 86 46.38 9.31 6.63
C ALA A 86 46.14 10.43 5.57
N PHE A 87 46.64 11.64 5.82
CA PHE A 87 46.60 12.69 4.82
C PHE A 87 47.44 12.39 3.59
N GLU A 88 48.65 11.82 3.79
CA GLU A 88 49.50 11.36 2.65
C GLU A 88 48.79 10.29 1.81
N ARG A 89 48.09 9.35 2.46
CA ARG A 89 47.28 8.35 1.74
C ARG A 89 46.12 9.01 1.00
N PHE A 90 45.45 10.00 1.61
CA PHE A 90 44.37 10.77 0.98
C PHE A 90 44.87 11.50 -0.28
N PHE A 91 46.01 12.20 -0.23
CA PHE A 91 46.57 12.87 -1.39
C PHE A 91 47.01 11.90 -2.50
N ALA A 92 47.46 10.71 -2.14
CA ALA A 92 47.86 9.68 -3.08
C ALA A 92 46.65 8.95 -3.73
N SER A 93 45.48 8.97 -3.08
CA SER A 93 44.29 8.22 -3.50
C SER A 93 43.60 8.78 -4.72
N GLY A 94 43.81 10.06 -5.06
CA GLY A 94 43.05 10.74 -6.12
C GLY A 94 41.54 10.92 -5.83
N THR A 95 41.15 10.87 -4.57
CA THR A 95 39.73 11.03 -4.14
C THR A 95 39.12 12.33 -4.67
N TRP A 96 39.87 13.38 -4.73
CA TRP A 96 39.50 14.62 -5.40
C TRP A 96 40.41 14.86 -6.61
N GLU A 97 39.81 15.07 -7.77
CA GLU A 97 40.53 15.33 -9.00
C GLU A 97 41.42 16.55 -8.87
N GLY A 98 42.70 16.41 -9.23
CA GLY A 98 43.70 17.48 -9.17
C GLY A 98 44.28 17.77 -7.79
N VAL A 99 43.85 17.04 -6.73
CA VAL A 99 44.40 17.22 -5.37
C VAL A 99 45.39 16.07 -5.07
N HIS A 100 46.70 16.43 -5.09
CA HIS A 100 47.78 15.49 -4.84
C HIS A 100 48.65 15.94 -3.65
N SER A 101 48.41 17.11 -3.11
CA SER A 101 49.09 17.65 -1.94
C SER A 101 48.20 18.66 -1.22
N TYR A 102 48.57 19.02 0.00
CA TYR A 102 47.88 20.05 0.77
C TYR A 102 47.72 21.38 0.03
N LYS A 103 48.71 21.74 -0.80
CA LYS A 103 48.71 23.01 -1.54
C LYS A 103 47.68 23.07 -2.68
N ASP A 104 47.20 21.92 -3.10
CA ASP A 104 46.19 21.80 -4.18
C ASP A 104 44.78 21.99 -3.63
N LEU A 105 44.60 21.97 -2.30
CA LEU A 105 43.33 22.17 -1.66
C LEU A 105 42.84 23.64 -1.79
N THR A 106 41.62 23.77 -2.30
CA THR A 106 40.89 25.04 -2.25
C THR A 106 40.40 25.35 -0.84
N ASP A 107 40.08 26.60 -0.55
CA ASP A 107 39.55 26.97 0.76
C ASP A 107 38.22 26.26 1.09
N SER A 108 37.36 26.03 0.09
CA SER A 108 36.12 25.24 0.26
C SER A 108 36.42 23.80 0.64
N GLN A 109 37.42 23.18 -0.01
CA GLN A 109 37.84 21.82 0.33
C GLN A 109 38.43 21.71 1.73
N LYS A 110 39.27 22.73 2.13
CA LYS A 110 39.78 22.82 3.50
C LYS A 110 38.65 22.92 4.53
N LYS A 111 37.65 23.77 4.27
CA LYS A 111 36.47 23.91 5.13
C LYS A 111 35.70 22.58 5.25
N ILE A 112 35.50 21.90 4.13
CA ILE A 112 34.84 20.58 4.12
C ILE A 112 35.61 19.60 5.00
N LEU A 113 36.94 19.45 4.83
CA LEU A 113 37.76 18.52 5.60
C LEU A 113 37.73 18.83 7.10
N LEU A 114 37.85 20.10 7.49
CA LEU A 114 37.89 20.48 8.91
C LEU A 114 36.49 20.41 9.54
N LYS A 115 35.51 21.11 8.97
CA LYS A 115 34.21 21.33 9.60
C LYS A 115 33.33 20.08 9.62
N SER A 116 33.44 19.18 8.62
CA SER A 116 32.74 17.90 8.63
C SER A 116 33.36 16.85 9.56
N SER A 117 34.56 17.11 10.12
CA SER A 117 35.17 16.25 11.13
C SER A 117 34.99 16.77 12.56
N MET A 118 34.00 17.66 12.78
CA MET A 118 33.78 18.32 14.09
C MET A 118 32.30 18.33 14.44
N LEU A 119 31.99 18.13 15.72
CA LEU A 119 30.67 18.31 16.34
C LEU A 119 30.72 19.43 17.37
N ASN A 120 29.63 20.21 17.50
CA ASN A 120 29.52 21.32 18.45
C ASN A 120 29.25 20.88 19.91
N ASN A 121 29.18 19.58 20.18
CA ASN A 121 28.97 19.03 21.52
C ASN A 121 30.12 18.11 21.89
N ALA A 122 30.52 18.14 23.16
CA ALA A 122 31.50 17.20 23.70
C ALA A 122 30.81 15.85 23.96
N MET A 123 31.20 14.84 23.19
CA MET A 123 30.63 13.50 23.23
C MET A 123 31.71 12.45 23.37
N LEU A 124 31.55 11.53 24.33
CA LEU A 124 32.29 10.28 24.36
C LEU A 124 31.79 9.36 23.23
N VAL A 125 32.56 8.40 22.81
CA VAL A 125 32.16 7.44 21.78
C VAL A 125 30.82 6.76 22.13
N ASP A 126 30.66 6.33 23.40
CA ASP A 126 29.41 5.73 23.88
C ASP A 126 28.21 6.67 23.81
N MET A 127 28.45 7.98 23.79
CA MET A 127 27.38 8.99 23.72
C MET A 127 26.96 9.29 22.28
N LEU A 128 27.79 8.97 21.29
CA LEU A 128 27.48 9.26 19.90
C LEU A 128 26.17 8.61 19.42
N SER A 129 25.85 7.42 19.94
CA SER A 129 24.61 6.74 19.60
C SER A 129 23.43 7.04 20.51
N ASN A 130 23.56 7.98 21.44
CA ASN A 130 22.48 8.34 22.34
C ASN A 130 21.52 9.34 21.68
N ALA A 131 20.22 9.08 21.82
CA ALA A 131 19.15 9.99 21.43
C ALA A 131 18.36 10.42 22.68
N THR A 132 17.73 11.57 22.65
CA THR A 132 16.80 11.98 23.71
C THR A 132 15.39 11.55 23.33
N SER A 133 14.69 10.88 24.25
CA SER A 133 13.29 10.53 24.01
C SER A 133 12.33 11.69 24.29
N ASN A 134 11.18 11.64 23.67
CA ASN A 134 10.12 12.66 23.62
C ASN A 134 9.80 13.30 24.98
N GLY A 135 10.41 14.47 25.26
CA GLY A 135 9.98 15.35 26.36
C GLY A 135 10.25 14.88 27.76
N GLU A 136 10.74 13.66 27.93
CA GLU A 136 11.29 13.14 29.18
C GLU A 136 12.81 13.20 29.08
N ASN A 137 13.48 13.58 30.18
CA ASN A 137 14.94 13.63 30.24
C ASN A 137 15.61 12.23 30.20
N LEU A 138 14.96 11.28 29.53
CA LEU A 138 15.45 9.94 29.33
C LEU A 138 16.31 9.88 28.06
N VAL A 139 17.50 9.35 28.20
CA VAL A 139 18.43 9.12 27.11
C VAL A 139 18.23 7.70 26.60
N ASP A 140 17.81 7.57 25.35
CA ASP A 140 17.76 6.29 24.65
C ASP A 140 19.17 5.99 24.11
N LYS A 141 19.83 4.97 24.68
CA LYS A 141 21.14 4.53 24.24
C LYS A 141 21.07 3.72 22.94
N GLY A 142 22.08 3.86 22.11
CA GLY A 142 22.24 3.07 20.91
C GLY A 142 21.20 3.34 19.82
N ARG A 143 20.56 4.52 19.81
CA ARG A 143 19.55 4.84 18.82
C ARG A 143 20.02 5.79 17.73
N ALA A 144 20.83 6.80 18.05
CA ALA A 144 21.32 7.76 17.08
C ALA A 144 22.38 7.16 16.17
N VAL A 145 22.31 7.44 14.86
CA VAL A 145 23.28 7.01 13.86
C VAL A 145 23.99 8.19 13.19
N LYS A 146 23.55 9.41 13.43
CA LYS A 146 24.12 10.61 12.84
C LYS A 146 24.04 11.82 13.80
N HIS A 147 24.96 12.77 13.63
CA HIS A 147 24.96 14.04 14.35
C HIS A 147 25.28 15.20 13.40
N HIS A 148 24.78 16.39 13.73
CA HIS A 148 25.12 17.61 13.01
C HIS A 148 26.61 17.92 13.15
N SER A 149 27.29 18.11 12.01
CA SER A 149 28.65 18.60 11.95
C SER A 149 28.65 20.12 12.10
N THR A 150 29.89 20.70 12.21
CA THR A 150 30.05 22.16 12.28
C THR A 150 30.09 22.83 10.90
N ILE A 151 29.94 22.08 9.82
CA ILE A 151 29.97 22.63 8.46
C ILE A 151 28.74 23.49 8.20
N SER A 152 28.94 24.62 7.54
CA SER A 152 27.84 25.49 7.11
C SER A 152 27.28 25.04 5.76
N VAL A 153 25.98 25.14 5.57
CA VAL A 153 25.34 24.91 4.26
C VAL A 153 25.90 25.79 3.15
N ILE A 154 26.38 27.00 3.48
CA ILE A 154 27.01 27.91 2.52
C ILE A 154 28.28 27.30 1.92
N ASP A 155 29.01 26.49 2.67
CA ASP A 155 30.25 25.85 2.21
C ASP A 155 29.98 24.71 1.23
N THR A 156 28.73 24.28 1.07
CA THR A 156 28.30 23.21 0.17
C THR A 156 27.67 23.72 -1.12
N ILE A 157 27.65 25.02 -1.40
CA ILE A 157 27.05 25.57 -2.61
C ILE A 157 27.94 25.21 -3.82
N THR A 158 27.32 24.62 -4.82
CA THR A 158 27.97 24.18 -6.06
C THR A 158 27.20 24.70 -7.26
N HIS A 159 27.90 24.90 -8.37
CA HIS A 159 27.23 25.11 -9.65
C HIS A 159 26.73 23.76 -10.17
N TYR A 160 25.43 23.65 -10.40
CA TYR A 160 24.76 22.47 -10.86
C TYR A 160 24.39 22.64 -12.34
N SER A 161 25.08 21.92 -13.22
CA SER A 161 24.62 21.77 -14.60
C SER A 161 23.34 20.95 -14.63
N MET A 162 22.46 21.23 -15.60
CA MET A 162 21.18 20.55 -15.72
C MET A 162 21.34 19.03 -15.64
N PRO A 163 20.46 18.33 -14.90
CA PRO A 163 20.55 16.88 -14.83
C PRO A 163 20.20 16.33 -16.19
N PHE A 164 21.11 15.68 -16.82
CA PHE A 164 20.96 14.94 -18.04
C PHE A 164 20.70 15.73 -19.34
N ALA A 165 21.64 15.62 -20.28
CA ALA A 165 21.56 16.20 -21.61
C ALA A 165 20.55 15.53 -22.56
N VAL A 166 19.82 14.51 -22.12
CA VAL A 166 18.82 13.79 -22.90
C VAL A 166 17.46 14.36 -22.61
N ASP A 167 16.91 14.90 -23.64
CA ASP A 167 15.52 15.28 -23.85
C ASP A 167 14.62 15.23 -22.60
N PHE A 168 14.42 16.36 -21.93
CA PHE A 168 13.55 16.54 -20.77
C PHE A 168 12.07 16.30 -21.06
N ARG A 169 11.77 15.31 -21.93
CA ARG A 169 10.42 14.92 -22.29
C ARG A 169 9.65 14.52 -21.05
N GLY A 170 8.68 15.35 -20.71
CA GLY A 170 7.81 15.11 -19.56
C GLY A 170 8.34 15.61 -18.21
N ASN A 171 9.59 16.08 -18.08
CA ASN A 171 10.07 16.67 -16.85
C ASN A 171 9.87 18.20 -16.83
N THR A 172 8.67 18.64 -16.48
CA THR A 172 8.32 20.07 -16.42
C THR A 172 9.05 20.81 -15.29
N ASN A 173 9.63 20.11 -14.31
CA ASN A 173 10.34 20.74 -13.18
C ASN A 173 11.60 21.48 -13.61
N TRP A 174 12.26 20.97 -14.64
CA TRP A 174 13.54 21.49 -15.10
C TRP A 174 13.46 22.39 -16.36
N GLN A 175 12.38 22.32 -17.13
CA GLN A 175 12.22 23.04 -18.41
C GLN A 175 12.51 24.55 -18.33
N ARG A 176 12.12 25.19 -17.24
CA ARG A 176 12.36 26.64 -17.03
C ARG A 176 13.83 27.00 -16.91
N PHE A 177 14.71 26.04 -16.61
CA PHE A 177 16.14 26.25 -16.43
C PHE A 177 16.97 25.89 -17.66
N ASP A 178 16.37 25.29 -18.67
CA ASP A 178 17.05 24.81 -19.89
C ASP A 178 17.79 25.96 -20.62
N GLN A 179 17.23 27.16 -20.58
CA GLN A 179 17.82 28.34 -21.25
C GLN A 179 18.92 29.04 -20.43
N ILE A 180 19.08 28.69 -19.15
CA ILE A 180 20.00 29.37 -18.22
C ILE A 180 21.36 28.67 -18.16
N GLY A 181 21.48 27.45 -18.67
CA GLY A 181 22.72 26.66 -18.71
C GLY A 181 23.18 26.09 -17.38
N GLY A 182 22.34 26.15 -16.34
CA GLY A 182 22.60 25.60 -15.01
C GLY A 182 22.15 26.52 -13.91
N ILE A 183 22.19 26.04 -12.68
CA ILE A 183 21.78 26.75 -11.48
C ILE A 183 22.82 26.52 -10.37
N SER A 184 22.91 27.46 -9.43
CA SER A 184 23.66 27.24 -8.20
C SER A 184 22.78 26.54 -7.19
N VAL A 185 23.29 25.47 -6.60
CA VAL A 185 22.55 24.65 -5.65
C VAL A 185 23.32 24.44 -4.36
N VAL A 186 22.58 24.35 -3.27
CA VAL A 186 23.08 23.82 -2.00
C VAL A 186 22.82 22.30 -2.00
N SER A 187 23.80 21.53 -1.53
CA SER A 187 23.70 20.06 -1.54
C SER A 187 22.55 19.54 -0.69
N ASP A 188 22.38 20.13 0.48
CA ASP A 188 21.35 19.84 1.46
C ASP A 188 21.13 21.14 2.24
N ALA A 189 19.93 21.68 2.31
CA ALA A 189 19.65 22.91 3.05
C ALA A 189 19.58 22.70 4.57
N THR A 190 19.63 21.46 5.04
CA THR A 190 19.79 21.14 6.46
C THR A 190 21.25 21.28 6.88
N THR A 191 21.51 21.36 8.18
CA THR A 191 22.88 21.29 8.68
C THR A 191 23.46 19.92 8.36
N PRO A 192 24.57 19.85 7.60
CA PRO A 192 25.16 18.58 7.21
C PRO A 192 25.52 17.71 8.42
N MET A 193 25.19 16.42 8.32
CA MET A 193 25.38 15.44 9.39
C MET A 193 26.49 14.45 9.05
N ILE A 194 27.15 13.93 10.08
CA ILE A 194 28.04 12.77 9.97
C ILE A 194 27.33 11.52 10.46
N VAL A 195 27.55 10.42 9.75
CA VAL A 195 27.07 9.09 10.13
C VAL A 195 28.14 8.38 10.94
N HIS A 196 27.74 7.77 12.05
CA HIS A 196 28.64 7.01 12.90
C HIS A 196 28.02 5.66 13.27
N PHE A 197 28.86 4.66 13.46
CA PHE A 197 28.46 3.34 13.89
C PHE A 197 29.21 3.01 15.18
N THR A 198 28.46 2.89 16.29
CA THR A 198 28.99 2.45 17.59
C THR A 198 28.53 1.04 17.86
N TYR A 199 29.20 0.35 18.78
CA TYR A 199 28.77 -0.98 19.21
C TYR A 199 27.33 -0.99 19.72
N ASP A 200 26.95 -0.04 20.57
CA ASP A 200 25.59 0.07 21.11
C ASP A 200 24.52 0.22 20.01
N TYR A 201 24.81 0.98 18.94
CA TYR A 201 23.91 1.10 17.81
C TYR A 201 23.77 -0.23 17.06
N LEU A 202 24.89 -0.88 16.74
CA LEU A 202 24.89 -2.16 16.01
C LEU A 202 24.16 -3.24 16.81
N GLU A 203 24.40 -3.34 18.13
CA GLU A 203 23.74 -4.29 19.01
C GLU A 203 22.25 -4.01 19.14
N ASN A 204 21.86 -2.75 19.38
CA ASN A 204 20.46 -2.36 19.59
C ASN A 204 19.58 -2.65 18.36
N TYR A 205 20.14 -2.53 17.18
CA TYR A 205 19.45 -2.84 15.92
C TYR A 205 19.75 -4.22 15.37
N ASN A 206 20.44 -5.09 16.10
CA ASN A 206 20.83 -6.43 15.67
C ASN A 206 21.54 -6.43 14.28
N ILE A 207 22.44 -5.50 14.07
CA ILE A 207 23.31 -5.44 12.90
C ILE A 207 24.53 -6.31 13.17
N THR A 208 24.66 -7.40 12.43
CA THR A 208 25.73 -8.38 12.69
C THR A 208 27.10 -7.88 12.21
N PRO A 209 28.21 -8.41 12.76
CA PRO A 209 29.56 -8.13 12.23
C PRO A 209 29.71 -8.43 10.74
N ASN A 210 28.99 -9.45 10.24
CA ASN A 210 28.98 -9.78 8.82
C ASN A 210 28.25 -8.70 8.00
N ASP A 211 27.12 -8.18 8.49
CA ASP A 211 26.43 -7.05 7.85
C ASP A 211 27.35 -5.85 7.75
N PHE A 212 27.98 -5.51 8.86
CA PHE A 212 28.92 -4.39 8.93
C PHE A 212 30.10 -4.57 7.96
N SER A 213 30.64 -5.81 7.86
CA SER A 213 31.71 -6.13 6.90
C SER A 213 31.25 -5.96 5.44
N ILE A 214 30.03 -6.36 5.10
CA ILE A 214 29.47 -6.18 3.74
C ILE A 214 29.31 -4.69 3.43
N ILE A 215 28.87 -3.88 4.41
CA ILE A 215 28.56 -2.46 4.23
C ILE A 215 29.83 -1.62 4.14
N THR A 216 30.81 -1.85 5.01
CA THR A 216 32.00 -1.01 5.14
C THR A 216 33.23 -1.58 4.45
N GLY A 217 33.23 -2.87 4.12
CA GLY A 217 34.43 -3.60 3.69
C GLY A 217 35.42 -3.88 4.82
N ARG A 218 35.04 -3.60 6.08
CA ARG A 218 35.89 -3.76 7.26
C ARG A 218 35.35 -4.87 8.15
N GLN A 219 36.28 -5.61 8.76
CA GLN A 219 35.93 -6.60 9.78
C GLN A 219 35.94 -5.92 11.16
N SER A 220 34.82 -6.01 11.86
CA SER A 220 34.73 -5.59 13.26
C SER A 220 35.04 -6.79 14.14
N GLU A 221 36.16 -6.70 14.88
CA GLU A 221 36.66 -7.80 15.70
C GLU A 221 36.32 -7.61 17.19
N ASN A 222 36.02 -6.38 17.63
CA ASN A 222 35.86 -6.04 19.03
C ASN A 222 34.57 -5.24 19.34
N THR A 223 34.04 -5.45 20.53
CA THR A 223 32.87 -4.77 21.09
C THR A 223 33.04 -3.26 21.32
N ASP A 224 34.30 -2.78 21.36
CA ASP A 224 34.63 -1.39 21.68
C ASP A 224 34.94 -0.54 20.41
N GLU A 225 34.67 -1.08 19.23
CA GLU A 225 34.97 -0.39 17.99
C GLU A 225 33.86 0.59 17.58
N ALA A 226 34.29 1.77 17.16
CA ALA A 226 33.39 2.75 16.58
C ALA A 226 33.96 3.31 15.27
N TYR A 227 33.06 3.77 14.40
CA TYR A 227 33.37 4.24 13.07
C TYR A 227 32.63 5.54 12.75
N VAL A 228 33.29 6.39 12.00
CA VAL A 228 32.67 7.53 11.31
C VAL A 228 32.64 7.19 9.82
N TYR A 229 31.45 6.95 9.29
CA TYR A 229 31.26 6.27 8.00
C TYR A 229 31.94 4.89 8.01
N ASP A 230 32.94 4.69 7.16
CA ASP A 230 33.81 3.51 7.14
C ASP A 230 35.21 3.76 7.77
N ARG A 231 35.41 4.91 8.44
CA ARG A 231 36.68 5.28 9.11
C ARG A 231 36.65 4.82 10.55
N ARG A 232 37.61 3.96 10.90
CA ARG A 232 37.72 3.42 12.26
C ARG A 232 38.26 4.48 13.22
N ILE A 233 37.66 4.61 14.39
CA ILE A 233 38.20 5.37 15.50
C ILE A 233 39.32 4.55 16.16
N ILE A 234 40.57 5.01 16.06
CA ILE A 234 41.74 4.26 16.54
C ILE A 234 42.23 4.76 17.89
N ALA A 235 41.87 5.97 18.31
CA ALA A 235 42.10 6.51 19.65
C ALA A 235 40.82 7.22 20.12
N PRO A 236 39.90 6.51 20.80
CA PRO A 236 38.67 7.06 21.33
C PRO A 236 38.93 7.90 22.60
N ASP A 237 38.03 8.83 22.91
CA ASP A 237 37.80 9.49 24.21
C ASP A 237 39.04 10.20 24.79
N VAL A 238 39.93 10.73 23.92
CA VAL A 238 41.07 11.55 24.37
C VAL A 238 40.48 12.85 24.95
N THR A 239 40.55 12.95 26.29
CA THR A 239 39.89 14.00 27.03
C THR A 239 40.74 15.28 27.06
N CYS A 240 40.12 16.38 26.59
CA CYS A 240 40.73 17.71 26.60
C CYS A 240 39.88 18.69 27.42
N GLN A 241 40.45 19.86 27.76
CA GLN A 241 39.76 20.89 28.55
C GLN A 241 38.48 21.41 27.92
N ASN A 242 38.40 21.36 26.60
CA ASN A 242 37.30 21.90 25.79
C ASN A 242 36.62 20.88 24.92
N GLY A 243 36.74 19.58 25.23
CA GLY A 243 36.02 18.52 24.55
C GLY A 243 36.80 17.21 24.40
N TYR A 244 36.53 16.48 23.35
CA TYR A 244 37.11 15.16 23.10
C TYR A 244 37.73 15.06 21.69
N ILE A 245 38.78 14.28 21.58
CA ILE A 245 39.40 13.87 20.33
C ILE A 245 39.14 12.38 20.15
N HIS A 246 38.60 12.01 19.00
CA HIS A 246 38.51 10.63 18.54
C HIS A 246 39.32 10.50 17.27
N GLN A 247 40.57 10.06 17.37
CA GLN A 247 41.43 9.92 16.19
C GLN A 247 40.91 8.84 15.26
N VAL A 248 40.78 9.16 13.96
CA VAL A 248 40.40 8.21 12.91
C VAL A 248 41.61 7.72 12.10
N ASP A 249 41.45 6.53 11.50
CA ASP A 249 42.54 5.91 10.72
C ASP A 249 42.74 6.51 9.32
N GLU A 250 41.69 7.15 8.78
CA GLU A 250 41.68 7.76 7.45
C GLU A 250 41.04 9.15 7.49
N VAL A 251 41.38 10.02 6.51
CA VAL A 251 40.77 11.36 6.39
C VAL A 251 39.26 11.22 6.11
N ILE A 252 38.44 11.95 6.89
CA ILE A 252 37.01 12.02 6.66
C ILE A 252 36.78 12.98 5.49
N VAL A 253 36.36 12.39 4.38
CA VAL A 253 35.78 13.13 3.26
C VAL A 253 34.28 12.83 3.31
N PRO A 254 33.43 13.83 3.68
CA PRO A 254 32.02 13.57 3.83
C PRO A 254 31.43 13.11 2.49
N PRO A 255 30.76 11.96 2.44
CA PRO A 255 30.04 11.57 1.24
C PRO A 255 28.87 12.55 1.02
N GLY A 256 28.49 12.76 -0.22
CA GLY A 256 27.24 13.45 -0.52
C GLY A 256 26.01 12.65 -0.05
N ASN A 257 24.82 13.17 -0.27
CA ASN A 257 23.60 12.40 -0.10
C ASN A 257 23.51 11.27 -1.15
N MET A 258 22.57 10.34 -0.97
CA MET A 258 22.46 9.18 -1.87
C MET A 258 22.22 9.58 -3.33
N ALA A 259 21.43 10.63 -3.58
CA ALA A 259 21.18 11.11 -4.95
C ALA A 259 22.46 11.66 -5.60
N GLN A 260 23.31 12.37 -4.83
CA GLN A 260 24.62 12.87 -5.30
C GLN A 260 25.61 11.72 -5.49
N ALA A 261 25.64 10.78 -4.57
CA ALA A 261 26.52 9.61 -4.64
C ALA A 261 26.26 8.79 -5.90
N LEU A 262 24.99 8.60 -6.29
CA LEU A 262 24.62 7.89 -7.52
C LEU A 262 25.13 8.55 -8.79
N LYS A 263 25.17 9.87 -8.85
CA LYS A 263 25.72 10.61 -10.02
C LYS A 263 27.21 10.34 -10.25
N GLY A 264 27.93 9.98 -9.21
CA GLY A 264 29.33 9.55 -9.27
C GLY A 264 29.53 8.05 -9.57
N MET A 265 28.45 7.29 -9.83
CA MET A 265 28.49 5.85 -10.08
C MET A 265 28.05 5.55 -11.53
N PRO A 266 29.01 5.41 -12.48
CA PRO A 266 28.69 5.23 -13.90
C PRO A 266 27.81 4.02 -14.20
N GLU A 267 27.94 2.98 -13.36
CA GLU A 267 27.16 1.75 -13.46
C GLU A 267 25.71 1.86 -12.99
N ALA A 268 25.30 3.02 -12.46
CA ALA A 268 23.95 3.30 -11.97
C ALA A 268 23.24 4.42 -12.76
N SER A 269 23.67 4.68 -13.99
CA SER A 269 23.23 5.84 -14.76
C SER A 269 21.73 5.80 -15.07
N ILE A 270 21.15 4.64 -15.38
CA ILE A 270 19.71 4.48 -15.66
C ILE A 270 18.88 4.74 -14.41
N PHE A 271 19.28 4.17 -13.26
CA PHE A 271 18.57 4.39 -12.00
C PHE A 271 18.65 5.85 -11.55
N SER A 272 19.84 6.45 -11.62
CA SER A 272 20.05 7.87 -11.31
C SER A 272 19.19 8.76 -12.21
N HIS A 273 19.10 8.45 -13.50
CA HIS A 273 18.27 9.17 -14.45
C HIS A 273 16.77 9.07 -14.14
N MET A 274 16.30 7.87 -13.80
CA MET A 274 14.92 7.66 -13.35
C MET A 274 14.61 8.44 -12.07
N LEU A 275 15.56 8.50 -11.13
CA LEU A 275 15.44 9.26 -9.88
C LEU A 275 15.35 10.76 -10.14
N ASP A 276 16.13 11.30 -11.08
CA ASP A 276 16.12 12.74 -11.44
C ASP A 276 14.75 13.22 -11.96
N ARG A 277 13.87 12.33 -12.40
CA ARG A 277 12.49 12.67 -12.77
C ARG A 277 11.63 13.14 -11.59
N PHE A 278 12.03 12.83 -10.36
CA PHE A 278 11.39 13.25 -9.13
C PHE A 278 12.05 14.47 -8.51
N ALA A 279 13.18 14.92 -9.04
CA ALA A 279 13.94 16.06 -8.54
C ALA A 279 13.26 17.37 -8.93
N VAL A 280 13.05 18.25 -7.95
CA VAL A 280 12.44 19.56 -8.11
C VAL A 280 13.41 20.62 -7.59
N PRO A 281 13.95 21.50 -8.46
CA PRO A 281 14.72 22.64 -8.00
C PRO A 281 13.80 23.68 -7.37
N ARG A 282 14.06 24.01 -6.12
CA ARG A 282 13.32 24.98 -5.33
C ARG A 282 14.23 26.14 -4.94
N TYR A 283 13.80 27.38 -5.19
CA TYR A 283 14.51 28.55 -4.74
C TYR A 283 14.57 28.55 -3.20
N ASN A 284 15.78 28.76 -2.66
CA ASN A 284 16.01 28.89 -1.22
C ASN A 284 16.42 30.33 -0.90
N GLU A 285 15.47 31.14 -0.44
CA GLU A 285 15.66 32.53 -0.11
C GLU A 285 16.64 32.73 1.06
N GLU A 286 16.53 31.89 2.08
CA GLU A 286 17.37 32.02 3.29
C GLU A 286 18.84 31.76 2.96
N VAL A 287 19.15 30.68 2.24
CA VAL A 287 20.51 30.36 1.81
C VAL A 287 21.02 31.40 0.82
N THR A 288 20.19 31.90 -0.09
CA THR A 288 20.59 32.97 -1.03
C THR A 288 20.99 34.24 -0.29
N ASN A 289 20.19 34.71 0.64
CA ASN A 289 20.48 35.89 1.44
C ASN A 289 21.73 35.70 2.30
N SER A 290 21.86 34.58 2.98
CA SER A 290 23.01 34.25 3.81
C SER A 290 24.31 34.20 3.00
N TYR A 291 24.25 33.67 1.78
CA TYR A 291 25.39 33.64 0.87
C TYR A 291 25.79 35.03 0.41
N HIS A 292 24.84 35.88 0.03
CA HIS A 292 25.11 37.26 -0.36
C HIS A 292 25.69 38.09 0.80
N ASP A 293 25.18 37.89 2.02
CA ASP A 293 25.73 38.56 3.22
C ASP A 293 27.19 38.12 3.45
N TRP A 294 27.44 36.80 3.40
CA TRP A 294 28.80 36.27 3.49
C TRP A 294 29.69 36.79 2.38
N TYR A 295 29.28 36.81 1.13
CA TYR A 295 30.05 37.31 -0.01
C TYR A 295 30.38 38.81 0.15
N ASN A 296 29.39 39.58 0.56
CA ASN A 296 29.58 41.03 0.79
C ASN A 296 30.55 41.31 1.95
N GLU A 297 30.50 40.52 3.03
CA GLU A 297 31.46 40.69 4.13
C GLU A 297 32.88 40.31 3.70
N GLN A 298 33.04 39.19 2.98
CA GLN A 298 34.34 38.79 2.46
C GLN A 298 34.90 39.81 1.44
N SER A 299 34.09 40.41 0.62
CA SER A 299 34.48 41.40 -0.37
C SER A 299 35.04 42.70 0.24
N LYS A 300 34.80 42.95 1.53
CA LYS A 300 35.39 44.08 2.26
C LYS A 300 36.86 43.86 2.67
N VAL A 301 37.26 42.60 2.77
CA VAL A 301 38.57 42.20 3.32
C VAL A 301 39.47 41.54 2.28
N GLN A 302 38.93 41.04 1.18
CA GLN A 302 39.67 40.35 0.13
C GLN A 302 39.03 40.52 -1.26
N ASP A 303 39.78 40.22 -2.31
CA ASP A 303 39.27 40.19 -3.69
C ASP A 303 38.45 38.92 -3.92
N MET A 304 37.14 39.08 -4.07
CA MET A 304 36.17 38.00 -4.30
C MET A 304 35.78 37.89 -5.78
N SER A 305 36.43 38.58 -6.70
CA SER A 305 36.08 38.56 -8.12
C SER A 305 36.17 37.17 -8.79
N HIS A 306 36.93 36.28 -8.18
CA HIS A 306 37.08 34.88 -8.64
C HIS A 306 36.02 33.92 -8.06
N VAL A 307 35.22 34.40 -7.10
CA VAL A 307 34.17 33.60 -6.46
C VAL A 307 32.83 33.92 -7.13
N ALA A 308 32.08 32.90 -7.53
CA ALA A 308 30.79 33.10 -8.13
C ALA A 308 29.81 33.75 -7.13
N ASN A 309 29.04 34.72 -7.60
CA ASN A 309 28.00 35.38 -6.82
C ASN A 309 26.65 35.25 -7.57
N PRO A 310 26.00 34.11 -7.48
CA PRO A 310 24.75 33.84 -8.20
C PRO A 310 23.61 34.66 -7.61
N ASP A 311 22.72 35.19 -8.46
CA ASP A 311 21.52 35.92 -8.01
C ASP A 311 20.55 35.04 -7.21
N SER A 312 20.55 33.74 -7.45
CA SER A 312 19.62 32.77 -6.84
C SER A 312 20.31 31.44 -6.55
N ILE A 313 20.06 30.91 -5.36
CA ILE A 313 20.54 29.61 -4.93
C ILE A 313 19.35 28.71 -4.70
N TYR A 314 19.42 27.48 -5.21
CA TYR A 314 18.36 26.48 -5.17
C TYR A 314 18.76 25.31 -4.28
N GLU A 315 17.75 24.64 -3.75
CA GLU A 315 17.85 23.30 -3.19
C GLU A 315 17.19 22.30 -4.15
N ILE A 316 17.69 21.08 -4.20
CA ILE A 316 17.03 19.99 -4.92
C ILE A 316 16.22 19.20 -3.93
N ARG A 317 14.89 19.19 -4.12
CA ARG A 317 13.96 18.38 -3.34
C ARG A 317 13.41 17.28 -4.22
N TYR A 318 13.22 16.10 -3.65
CA TYR A 318 12.61 14.98 -4.37
C TYR A 318 11.16 14.81 -3.91
N LEU A 319 10.26 14.64 -4.88
CA LEU A 319 8.86 14.29 -4.60
C LEU A 319 8.83 13.01 -3.77
N SER A 320 8.42 13.11 -2.50
CA SER A 320 8.57 12.00 -1.54
C SER A 320 7.57 12.07 -0.39
N GLY A 321 7.26 10.89 0.16
CA GLY A 321 6.41 10.73 1.32
C GLY A 321 7.06 11.18 2.63
N LEU A 322 8.40 11.03 2.73
CA LEU A 322 9.19 11.47 3.88
C LEU A 322 10.29 12.41 3.37
N SER A 323 10.28 13.66 3.79
CA SER A 323 11.28 14.66 3.38
C SER A 323 11.84 15.40 4.59
N HIS A 324 11.10 16.31 5.24
CA HIS A 324 11.51 16.93 6.48
C HIS A 324 10.72 16.33 7.65
N GLY A 325 11.38 15.58 8.50
CA GLY A 325 10.69 14.75 9.48
C GLY A 325 9.70 13.78 8.80
N ALA A 326 8.52 13.63 9.36
CA ALA A 326 7.43 12.85 8.76
C ALA A 326 6.60 13.63 7.72
N GLN A 327 7.02 14.82 7.33
CA GLN A 327 6.33 15.62 6.32
C GLN A 327 6.67 15.13 4.92
N ARG A 328 5.71 15.21 4.02
CA ARG A 328 5.89 14.91 2.58
C ARG A 328 6.33 16.15 1.80
N TYR A 329 7.02 15.92 0.69
CA TYR A 329 7.26 16.95 -0.33
C TYR A 329 6.53 16.53 -1.61
N ASN A 330 5.42 17.18 -1.91
CA ASN A 330 4.50 16.82 -2.98
C ASN A 330 4.16 17.96 -3.95
N GLN A 331 4.99 18.98 -4.01
CA GLN A 331 4.81 20.12 -4.93
C GLN A 331 5.82 20.07 -6.06
N ASN A 332 5.34 20.13 -7.30
CA ASN A 332 6.19 20.30 -8.47
C ASN A 332 6.75 21.72 -8.57
N ALA A 333 7.62 21.97 -9.55
CA ALA A 333 8.26 23.29 -9.74
C ALA A 333 7.27 24.44 -10.01
N ASN A 334 6.04 24.15 -10.39
CA ASN A 334 4.97 25.13 -10.58
C ASN A 334 4.07 25.32 -9.35
N GLY A 335 4.39 24.66 -8.25
CA GLY A 335 3.60 24.67 -7.02
C GLY A 335 2.35 23.78 -7.04
N ALA A 336 2.12 23.02 -8.11
CA ALA A 336 0.99 22.11 -8.18
C ALA A 336 1.26 20.83 -7.35
N ILE A 337 0.24 20.38 -6.62
CA ILE A 337 0.29 19.17 -5.83
C ILE A 337 0.27 17.95 -6.78
N VAL A 338 1.16 17.02 -6.56
CA VAL A 338 1.19 15.72 -7.25
C VAL A 338 0.53 14.65 -6.38
N SER A 339 -0.01 13.62 -7.04
CA SER A 339 -0.65 12.50 -6.37
C SER A 339 0.35 11.62 -5.60
N GLU A 340 -0.13 10.87 -4.61
CA GLU A 340 0.70 10.03 -3.74
C GLU A 340 1.47 8.94 -4.50
N ASP A 341 0.90 8.41 -5.57
CA ASP A 341 1.53 7.43 -6.45
C ASP A 341 2.76 7.96 -7.21
N ASN A 342 3.01 9.27 -7.13
CA ASN A 342 4.20 9.94 -7.67
C ASN A 342 5.17 10.41 -6.58
N LEU A 343 5.05 9.91 -5.35
CA LEU A 343 5.95 10.22 -4.24
C LEU A 343 6.86 9.03 -3.93
N LEU A 344 8.17 9.25 -3.98
CA LEU A 344 9.16 8.29 -3.50
C LEU A 344 8.98 8.02 -2.01
N THR A 345 9.48 6.90 -1.51
CA THR A 345 9.38 6.54 -0.08
C THR A 345 9.97 7.63 0.82
N PHE A 346 11.16 8.12 0.48
CA PHE A 346 11.84 9.20 1.18
C PHE A 346 12.64 10.07 0.21
N ASP A 347 13.06 11.26 0.64
CA ASP A 347 13.88 12.19 -0.14
C ASP A 347 15.35 11.77 -0.09
N PRO A 348 15.94 11.25 -1.19
CA PRO A 348 17.31 10.79 -1.22
C PRO A 348 18.33 11.92 -1.24
N GLY A 349 17.89 13.15 -1.46
CA GLY A 349 18.69 14.38 -1.45
C GLY A 349 18.62 15.16 -0.13
N TRP A 350 17.96 14.61 0.90
CA TRP A 350 17.70 15.31 2.15
C TRP A 350 18.11 14.49 3.38
N ASN A 351 18.72 15.14 4.34
CA ASN A 351 19.36 14.46 5.48
C ASN A 351 18.45 14.31 6.71
N GLU A 352 17.35 15.05 6.79
CA GLU A 352 16.50 15.12 7.99
C GLU A 352 15.15 14.43 7.86
N TYR A 353 14.99 13.53 6.90
CA TYR A 353 13.77 12.75 6.87
C TYR A 353 13.69 11.75 8.04
N SER A 354 12.48 11.50 8.54
CA SER A 354 12.19 10.56 9.61
C SER A 354 10.72 10.18 9.60
N LYS A 355 10.37 9.08 10.25
CA LYS A 355 8.96 8.74 10.54
C LYS A 355 8.32 9.65 11.60
N SER A 356 9.10 10.51 12.22
CA SER A 356 8.68 11.44 13.28
C SER A 356 9.06 12.88 12.92
N ASN A 357 8.24 13.83 13.36
CA ASN A 357 8.54 15.26 13.25
C ASN A 357 9.39 15.79 14.42
N VAL A 358 9.84 14.93 15.31
CA VAL A 358 10.66 15.33 16.46
C VAL A 358 12.12 15.39 16.03
N ALA A 359 12.75 16.56 16.12
CA ALA A 359 14.12 16.80 15.65
C ALA A 359 15.16 15.80 16.20
N THR A 360 15.03 15.40 17.47
CA THR A 360 15.94 14.43 18.08
C THR A 360 15.74 13.01 17.52
N GLN A 361 14.55 12.67 17.04
CA GLN A 361 14.28 11.37 16.39
C GLN A 361 14.78 11.32 14.96
N MET A 362 14.99 12.47 14.32
CA MET A 362 15.61 12.53 12.99
C MET A 362 17.06 12.02 12.99
N LEU A 363 17.72 12.00 14.15
CA LEU A 363 19.06 11.42 14.33
C LEU A 363 19.10 9.89 14.22
N ASN A 364 17.95 9.24 14.33
CA ASN A 364 17.83 7.78 14.36
C ASN A 364 17.72 7.16 12.96
N GLU A 365 17.43 7.94 11.95
CA GLU A 365 17.02 7.44 10.63
C GLU A 365 18.06 7.78 9.56
N ILE A 366 18.51 6.74 8.86
CA ILE A 366 19.15 6.82 7.55
C ILE A 366 18.50 5.75 6.67
N GLY A 367 18.48 5.95 5.35
CA GLY A 367 17.82 5.05 4.41
C GLY A 367 18.73 3.92 3.92
N ALA A 368 18.08 3.01 3.21
CA ALA A 368 18.76 2.03 2.35
C ALA A 368 18.20 2.13 0.94
N MET A 369 19.07 2.15 -0.06
CA MET A 369 18.72 2.19 -1.47
C MET A 369 19.35 1.00 -2.18
N PHE A 370 18.52 0.20 -2.85
CA PHE A 370 18.89 -0.99 -3.59
C PHE A 370 18.93 -0.64 -5.06
N VAL A 371 20.13 -0.41 -5.59
CA VAL A 371 20.33 0.17 -6.92
C VAL A 371 20.81 -0.89 -7.90
N PRO A 372 19.98 -1.35 -8.85
CA PRO A 372 20.42 -2.23 -9.89
C PRO A 372 21.44 -1.56 -10.81
N THR A 373 22.45 -2.30 -11.22
CA THR A 373 23.38 -1.86 -12.26
C THR A 373 22.66 -1.59 -13.58
N ASP A 374 23.24 -0.76 -14.43
CA ASP A 374 22.70 -0.49 -15.77
C ASP A 374 22.50 -1.78 -16.59
N GLU A 375 23.36 -2.77 -16.40
CA GLU A 375 23.22 -4.07 -17.05
C GLU A 375 22.01 -4.84 -16.54
N ALA A 376 21.81 -4.83 -15.24
CA ALA A 376 20.59 -5.41 -14.63
C ALA A 376 19.31 -4.69 -15.09
N MET A 377 19.33 -3.36 -15.17
CA MET A 377 18.20 -2.57 -15.64
C MET A 377 17.91 -2.83 -17.15
N LYS A 378 18.93 -2.89 -17.98
CA LYS A 378 18.79 -3.23 -19.41
C LYS A 378 18.16 -4.61 -19.59
N LYS A 379 18.68 -5.63 -18.89
CA LYS A 379 18.11 -6.97 -18.92
C LYS A 379 16.65 -7.00 -18.46
N TYR A 380 16.34 -6.31 -17.38
CA TYR A 380 15.00 -6.24 -16.81
C TYR A 380 13.97 -5.65 -17.77
N PHE A 381 14.30 -4.52 -18.42
CA PHE A 381 13.38 -3.84 -19.32
C PHE A 381 13.33 -4.38 -20.74
N VAL A 382 14.34 -5.16 -21.18
CA VAL A 382 14.35 -5.74 -22.53
C VAL A 382 13.83 -7.17 -22.54
N GLU A 383 14.20 -7.98 -21.57
CA GLU A 383 13.95 -9.43 -21.56
C GLU A 383 13.22 -9.91 -20.30
N GLY A 384 13.18 -9.09 -19.25
CA GLY A 384 12.64 -9.45 -17.93
C GLY A 384 11.21 -8.95 -17.69
N GLU A 385 10.84 -8.93 -16.43
CA GLU A 385 9.49 -8.57 -15.93
C GLU A 385 9.06 -7.14 -16.29
N GLY A 386 10.02 -6.22 -16.51
CA GLY A 386 9.73 -4.85 -16.95
C GLY A 386 9.50 -4.71 -18.46
N ALA A 387 9.74 -5.76 -19.26
CA ALA A 387 9.62 -5.69 -20.72
C ALA A 387 8.20 -5.33 -21.21
N PRO A 388 7.10 -5.84 -20.65
CA PRO A 388 5.75 -5.44 -21.07
C PRO A 388 5.48 -3.94 -20.86
N ILE A 389 5.98 -3.36 -19.77
CA ILE A 389 5.89 -1.92 -19.48
C ILE A 389 6.72 -1.15 -20.50
N MET A 390 7.97 -1.55 -20.71
CA MET A 390 8.85 -0.89 -21.67
C MET A 390 8.28 -0.95 -23.09
N ASP A 391 7.79 -2.11 -23.52
CA ASP A 391 7.20 -2.29 -24.86
C ASP A 391 5.98 -1.42 -25.08
N ARG A 392 5.22 -1.15 -24.04
CA ARG A 392 4.05 -0.27 -24.12
C ARG A 392 4.41 1.19 -24.28
N TYR A 393 5.40 1.66 -23.53
CA TYR A 393 5.71 3.09 -23.44
C TYR A 393 6.92 3.53 -24.28
N LYS A 394 7.70 2.60 -24.82
CA LYS A 394 8.89 2.92 -25.63
C LYS A 394 8.55 3.84 -26.80
N TYR A 395 9.42 4.79 -27.09
CA TYR A 395 9.39 5.59 -28.32
C TYR A 395 10.56 5.28 -29.26
N LEU A 396 11.59 4.60 -28.77
CA LEU A 396 12.65 3.98 -29.54
C LEU A 396 12.51 2.46 -29.48
N PRO A 397 13.10 1.70 -30.41
CA PRO A 397 13.13 0.24 -30.33
C PRO A 397 13.61 -0.23 -28.96
N ASN A 398 12.98 -1.24 -28.36
CA ASN A 398 13.37 -1.77 -27.05
C ASN A 398 14.67 -2.59 -27.19
N THR A 399 15.80 -1.90 -27.07
CA THR A 399 17.14 -2.48 -27.07
C THR A 399 17.91 -1.99 -25.84
N PRO A 400 18.95 -2.70 -25.39
CA PRO A 400 19.73 -2.32 -24.21
C PRO A 400 20.24 -0.86 -24.24
N GLU A 401 20.63 -0.37 -25.40
CA GLU A 401 21.17 0.99 -25.59
C GLU A 401 20.09 2.07 -25.45
N ASN A 402 18.83 1.72 -25.74
CA ASN A 402 17.72 2.64 -25.75
C ASN A 402 16.95 2.68 -24.40
N VAL A 403 17.25 1.80 -23.45
CA VAL A 403 16.55 1.73 -22.16
C VAL A 403 16.61 3.08 -21.45
N ILE A 404 17.77 3.70 -21.37
CA ILE A 404 17.96 4.99 -20.68
C ILE A 404 17.11 6.11 -21.27
N TYR A 405 16.80 6.06 -22.55
CA TYR A 405 15.93 7.02 -23.23
C TYR A 405 14.46 6.66 -23.07
N ASN A 406 14.14 5.38 -23.24
CA ASN A 406 12.76 4.91 -23.19
C ASN A 406 12.13 5.03 -21.79
N VAL A 407 12.92 4.98 -20.70
CA VAL A 407 12.39 5.15 -19.34
C VAL A 407 11.73 6.52 -19.14
N ASP A 408 12.07 7.53 -19.94
CA ASP A 408 11.43 8.84 -19.91
C ASP A 408 9.97 8.83 -20.37
N SER A 409 9.62 7.89 -21.22
CA SER A 409 8.25 7.73 -21.73
C SER A 409 7.33 6.94 -20.79
N ILE A 410 7.91 6.21 -19.82
CA ILE A 410 7.14 5.47 -18.82
C ILE A 410 6.48 6.51 -17.87
N PRO A 411 5.17 6.39 -17.58
CA PRO A 411 4.49 7.30 -16.65
C PRO A 411 5.21 7.38 -15.30
N GLN A 412 5.25 8.57 -14.71
CA GLN A 412 6.01 8.81 -13.48
C GLN A 412 5.58 7.89 -12.33
N TYR A 413 4.27 7.63 -12.18
CA TYR A 413 3.75 6.74 -11.15
C TYR A 413 4.21 5.27 -11.31
N VAL A 414 4.42 4.82 -12.53
CA VAL A 414 4.97 3.48 -12.79
C VAL A 414 6.44 3.44 -12.35
N VAL A 415 7.24 4.42 -12.80
CA VAL A 415 8.65 4.54 -12.35
C VAL A 415 8.74 4.67 -10.83
N CYS A 416 7.84 5.45 -10.22
CA CYS A 416 7.77 5.63 -8.78
C CYS A 416 7.61 4.30 -8.03
N ALA A 417 6.76 3.41 -8.54
CA ALA A 417 6.55 2.11 -7.92
C ALA A 417 7.83 1.26 -7.87
N LEU A 418 8.63 1.26 -8.94
CA LEU A 418 9.90 0.55 -8.96
C LEU A 418 10.92 1.18 -8.00
N LEU A 419 11.09 2.50 -8.09
CA LEU A 419 12.05 3.20 -7.23
C LEU A 419 11.69 3.08 -5.76
N SER A 420 10.41 3.30 -5.40
CA SER A 420 9.94 3.18 -4.01
C SER A 420 10.09 1.77 -3.45
N ASN A 421 9.89 0.74 -4.27
CA ASN A 421 10.16 -0.63 -3.85
C ASN A 421 11.63 -0.86 -3.48
N LEU A 422 12.55 -0.20 -4.19
CA LEU A 422 13.99 -0.27 -3.99
C LEU A 422 14.54 0.76 -2.98
N MET A 423 13.67 1.61 -2.42
CA MET A 423 14.01 2.63 -1.44
C MET A 423 13.35 2.35 -0.10
N LYS A 424 14.14 2.04 0.92
CA LYS A 424 13.66 1.73 2.28
C LYS A 424 14.08 2.85 3.23
N ALA A 425 13.11 3.42 3.96
CA ALA A 425 13.36 4.58 4.83
C ALA A 425 14.19 4.26 6.07
N SER A 426 14.33 2.98 6.44
CA SER A 426 15.15 2.52 7.56
C SER A 426 16.31 1.66 7.06
N PHE A 427 17.52 2.11 7.27
CA PHE A 427 18.73 1.29 7.03
C PHE A 427 18.80 0.10 8.00
N ALA A 428 18.56 0.37 9.27
CA ALA A 428 18.71 -0.63 10.32
C ALA A 428 17.80 -1.86 10.14
N ASP A 429 16.63 -1.68 9.51
CA ASP A 429 15.71 -2.77 9.20
C ASP A 429 16.04 -3.49 7.89
N ASN A 430 16.97 -2.97 7.09
CA ASN A 430 17.26 -3.43 5.73
C ASN A 430 18.78 -3.69 5.51
N VAL A 431 19.42 -4.30 6.51
CA VAL A 431 20.80 -4.79 6.42
C VAL A 431 20.83 -6.22 5.87
N PRO A 432 21.96 -6.71 5.33
CA PRO A 432 22.07 -8.00 4.62
C PRO A 432 21.44 -9.20 5.35
N SER A 433 21.64 -9.32 6.67
CA SER A 433 21.04 -10.41 7.47
C SER A 433 19.50 -10.39 7.51
N LYS A 434 18.89 -9.24 7.25
CA LYS A 434 17.44 -9.03 7.27
C LYS A 434 16.79 -9.07 5.87
N PHE A 435 17.57 -9.21 4.80
CA PHE A 435 17.08 -9.28 3.43
C PHE A 435 15.96 -10.31 3.22
N PRO A 436 16.04 -11.53 3.78
CA PRO A 436 14.98 -12.51 3.61
C PRO A 436 13.62 -12.10 4.24
N SER A 437 13.64 -11.16 5.17
CA SER A 437 12.42 -10.65 5.83
C SER A 437 11.91 -9.34 5.26
N MET A 438 12.58 -8.79 4.23
CA MET A 438 12.14 -7.57 3.59
C MET A 438 10.80 -7.77 2.87
N ILE A 439 9.93 -6.81 3.06
CA ILE A 439 8.60 -6.80 2.42
C ILE A 439 8.45 -5.59 1.50
N ASP A 440 7.62 -5.76 0.49
CA ASP A 440 7.17 -4.68 -0.39
C ASP A 440 6.01 -3.88 0.24
N ASP A 441 5.42 -2.98 -0.53
CA ASP A 441 4.28 -2.15 -0.10
C ASP A 441 2.95 -2.94 -0.01
N ALA A 442 2.93 -4.16 -0.50
CA ALA A 442 1.82 -5.11 -0.35
C ALA A 442 1.99 -6.04 0.86
N ALA A 443 3.06 -5.87 1.65
CA ALA A 443 3.46 -6.75 2.75
C ALA A 443 3.81 -8.19 2.30
N ASP A 444 4.18 -8.38 1.04
CA ASP A 444 4.69 -9.65 0.54
C ASP A 444 6.24 -9.64 0.52
N HIS A 445 6.86 -10.81 0.57
CA HIS A 445 8.31 -10.93 0.56
C HIS A 445 8.90 -10.40 -0.75
N MET A 446 9.97 -9.61 -0.62
CA MET A 446 10.71 -9.08 -1.78
C MET A 446 11.67 -10.11 -2.40
N ASP A 447 11.87 -11.24 -1.75
CA ASP A 447 12.84 -12.27 -2.16
C ASP A 447 14.25 -11.70 -2.38
N MET A 448 14.63 -10.73 -1.53
CA MET A 448 15.96 -10.11 -1.56
C MET A 448 17.02 -11.06 -1.00
N GLU A 449 18.14 -11.17 -1.70
CA GLU A 449 19.27 -12.00 -1.30
C GLU A 449 20.58 -11.22 -1.29
N VAL A 450 21.47 -11.57 -0.38
CA VAL A 450 22.85 -11.01 -0.33
C VAL A 450 23.63 -11.30 -1.62
N SER A 451 23.32 -12.42 -2.28
CA SER A 451 23.90 -12.80 -3.58
C SER A 451 23.62 -11.83 -4.71
N TYR A 452 22.57 -10.99 -4.57
CA TYR A 452 22.23 -9.97 -5.56
C TYR A 452 23.10 -8.72 -5.46
N ILE A 453 23.84 -8.53 -4.34
CA ILE A 453 24.75 -7.39 -4.22
C ILE A 453 25.92 -7.58 -5.19
N ASN A 454 26.08 -6.61 -6.11
CA ASN A 454 27.17 -6.56 -7.06
C ASN A 454 28.53 -6.58 -6.34
N LYS A 455 29.51 -7.20 -6.97
CA LYS A 455 30.89 -7.24 -6.47
C LYS A 455 31.81 -6.44 -7.35
N LYS A 456 32.71 -5.69 -6.72
CA LYS A 456 33.81 -4.99 -7.37
C LYS A 456 34.84 -6.00 -7.93
N ALA A 457 35.77 -5.51 -8.76
CA ALA A 457 36.81 -6.34 -9.37
C ALA A 457 37.73 -7.03 -8.35
N ASP A 458 37.86 -6.48 -7.16
CA ASP A 458 38.65 -7.06 -6.06
C ASP A 458 37.85 -8.09 -5.23
N GLY A 459 36.57 -8.33 -5.57
CA GLY A 459 35.68 -9.26 -4.89
C GLY A 459 34.91 -8.66 -3.71
N ALA A 460 35.20 -7.41 -3.31
CA ALA A 460 34.45 -6.70 -2.29
C ALA A 460 33.03 -6.39 -2.76
N TYR A 461 32.08 -6.33 -1.84
CA TYR A 461 30.72 -5.91 -2.16
C TYR A 461 30.68 -4.44 -2.59
N ASN A 462 29.90 -4.14 -3.63
CA ASN A 462 29.73 -2.79 -4.13
C ASN A 462 28.64 -2.09 -3.33
N VAL A 463 29.03 -1.60 -2.14
CA VAL A 463 28.18 -0.87 -1.22
C VAL A 463 28.81 0.49 -0.98
N LYS A 464 28.01 1.53 -0.87
CA LYS A 464 28.47 2.90 -0.59
C LYS A 464 27.66 3.51 0.54
N ILE A 465 28.35 4.04 1.54
CA ILE A 465 27.73 4.81 2.61
C ILE A 465 27.63 6.26 2.13
N ALA A 466 26.44 6.85 2.21
CA ALA A 466 26.16 8.26 1.99
C ALA A 466 25.86 8.95 3.33
N ASN A 467 25.71 10.28 3.34
CA ASN A 467 25.39 11.01 4.58
C ASN A 467 23.96 10.78 5.09
N ASN A 468 23.06 10.28 4.23
CA ASN A 468 21.65 10.01 4.57
C ASN A 468 21.22 8.56 4.33
N GLY A 469 22.16 7.64 4.08
CA GLY A 469 21.83 6.25 3.90
C GLY A 469 22.94 5.39 3.31
N VAL A 470 22.57 4.15 2.97
CA VAL A 470 23.46 3.15 2.37
C VAL A 470 22.92 2.74 1.01
N ILE A 471 23.78 2.71 0.00
CA ILE A 471 23.48 2.27 -1.37
C ILE A 471 24.06 0.88 -1.56
N TYR A 472 23.21 -0.09 -1.86
CA TYR A 472 23.59 -1.44 -2.27
C TYR A 472 23.46 -1.55 -3.78
N MET A 473 24.57 -1.74 -4.51
CA MET A 473 24.52 -2.02 -5.95
C MET A 473 24.08 -3.45 -6.17
N LEU A 474 23.16 -3.68 -7.11
CA LEU A 474 22.58 -4.98 -7.39
C LEU A 474 22.85 -5.45 -8.83
N ASP A 475 23.11 -6.74 -9.00
CA ASP A 475 23.19 -7.40 -10.31
C ASP A 475 21.82 -7.86 -10.84
N LYS A 476 20.77 -7.66 -10.05
CA LYS A 476 19.39 -8.02 -10.36
C LYS A 476 18.42 -6.91 -9.98
N VAL A 477 17.41 -6.65 -10.79
CA VAL A 477 16.27 -5.81 -10.40
C VAL A 477 15.31 -6.64 -9.57
N VAL A 478 14.95 -6.14 -8.39
CA VAL A 478 13.85 -6.68 -7.58
C VAL A 478 12.64 -5.79 -7.84
N GLY A 479 11.83 -6.21 -8.82
CA GLY A 479 10.63 -5.49 -9.22
C GLY A 479 9.53 -5.55 -8.16
N PRO A 480 8.66 -4.54 -8.11
CA PRO A 480 7.50 -4.58 -7.22
C PRO A 480 6.50 -5.66 -7.70
N LYS A 481 5.91 -6.40 -6.78
CA LYS A 481 4.93 -7.45 -7.12
C LYS A 481 3.76 -6.93 -7.97
N LYS A 482 3.42 -5.66 -7.86
CA LYS A 482 2.39 -5.04 -8.70
C LYS A 482 2.73 -5.02 -10.20
N TYR A 483 3.95 -5.25 -10.62
CA TYR A 483 4.34 -5.36 -12.03
C TYR A 483 4.03 -6.74 -12.63
N VAL A 484 3.92 -7.75 -11.79
CA VAL A 484 3.74 -9.15 -12.19
C VAL A 484 2.42 -9.76 -11.70
N ALA A 485 1.69 -9.05 -10.85
CA ALA A 485 0.38 -9.45 -10.35
C ALA A 485 -0.73 -9.26 -11.38
N VAL A 486 -1.89 -9.87 -11.14
CA VAL A 486 -3.08 -9.71 -12.00
C VAL A 486 -3.56 -8.26 -12.14
N SER A 487 -3.16 -7.36 -11.26
CA SER A 487 -3.42 -5.92 -11.36
C SER A 487 -2.48 -5.18 -12.32
N ALA A 488 -1.36 -5.78 -12.72
CA ALA A 488 -0.33 -5.15 -13.55
C ALA A 488 -0.84 -4.56 -14.90
N PRO A 489 -1.82 -5.15 -15.60
CA PRO A 489 -2.34 -4.57 -16.82
C PRO A 489 -2.84 -3.12 -16.68
N THR A 490 -3.24 -2.69 -15.49
CA THR A 490 -3.61 -1.28 -15.23
C THR A 490 -2.42 -0.31 -15.36
N LEU A 491 -1.18 -0.80 -15.25
CA LEU A 491 0.02 0.01 -15.35
C LEU A 491 0.43 0.29 -16.81
N PHE A 492 0.10 -0.62 -17.73
CA PHE A 492 0.50 -0.50 -19.14
C PHE A 492 -0.66 -0.45 -20.13
N ASN A 493 -1.89 -0.50 -19.66
CA ASN A 493 -3.07 -0.34 -20.51
C ASN A 493 -3.80 0.98 -20.18
N THR A 494 -3.79 1.90 -21.14
CA THR A 494 -4.25 3.28 -20.93
C THR A 494 -5.76 3.44 -20.91
N ASN A 495 -6.54 2.40 -21.18
CA ASN A 495 -8.00 2.40 -21.14
C ASN A 495 -8.58 1.65 -19.95
N LEU A 496 -7.78 1.47 -18.88
CA LEU A 496 -8.17 0.84 -17.62
C LEU A 496 -8.12 1.83 -16.43
N ASN A 497 -8.33 3.12 -16.67
CA ASN A 497 -8.16 4.15 -15.65
C ASN A 497 -9.17 4.04 -14.51
N VAL A 498 -10.41 3.66 -14.78
CA VAL A 498 -11.45 3.46 -13.75
C VAL A 498 -11.05 2.29 -12.84
N ILE A 499 -10.69 1.13 -13.42
CA ILE A 499 -10.26 -0.04 -12.64
C ILE A 499 -8.97 0.25 -11.89
N ARG A 500 -8.00 0.92 -12.51
CA ARG A 500 -6.77 1.34 -11.82
C ARG A 500 -7.11 2.21 -10.61
N TRP A 501 -7.99 3.20 -10.78
CA TRP A 501 -8.41 4.04 -9.68
C TRP A 501 -9.04 3.23 -8.54
N ILE A 502 -9.91 2.27 -8.85
CA ILE A 502 -10.55 1.40 -7.84
C ILE A 502 -9.52 0.56 -7.10
N ILE A 503 -8.54 -0.01 -7.81
CA ILE A 503 -7.52 -0.88 -7.20
C ILE A 503 -6.52 -0.07 -6.36
N GLU A 504 -6.02 1.06 -6.87
CA GLU A 504 -4.92 1.82 -6.24
C GLU A 504 -5.40 2.87 -5.24
N ASN A 505 -6.68 3.26 -5.30
CA ASN A 505 -7.16 4.38 -4.49
C ASN A 505 -7.46 3.97 -3.05
N ARG A 506 -6.54 4.31 -2.20
CA ARG A 506 -6.61 4.10 -0.75
C ARG A 506 -7.35 5.23 -0.02
N SER A 507 -7.61 6.39 -0.68
CA SER A 507 -8.33 7.51 -0.06
C SER A 507 -8.86 8.52 -1.08
N VAL A 508 -10.05 9.06 -0.85
CA VAL A 508 -10.62 10.19 -1.59
C VAL A 508 -10.46 11.45 -0.75
N GLY A 509 -9.57 12.36 -1.17
CA GLY A 509 -9.47 13.70 -0.60
C GLY A 509 -10.15 14.71 -1.52
N THR A 510 -11.10 15.47 -1.00
CA THR A 510 -11.84 16.51 -1.75
C THR A 510 -11.14 17.85 -1.82
N ASP A 511 -10.06 18.05 -1.05
CA ASP A 511 -9.40 19.35 -0.83
C ASP A 511 -7.87 19.31 -1.00
N GLY A 512 -7.32 18.22 -1.54
CA GLY A 512 -5.88 18.04 -1.64
C GLY A 512 -5.20 17.75 -0.29
N ASN A 513 -5.95 17.68 0.77
CA ASN A 513 -5.50 17.27 2.09
C ASN A 513 -5.82 15.78 2.28
N TYR A 514 -4.84 14.95 2.02
CA TYR A 514 -4.94 13.50 2.12
C TYR A 514 -5.04 12.95 3.58
N ASN A 515 -5.24 13.81 4.54
CA ASN A 515 -5.62 13.44 5.92
C ASN A 515 -7.12 13.14 5.98
N SER A 516 -7.49 12.04 5.39
CA SER A 516 -8.88 11.81 5.11
C SER A 516 -9.62 11.03 6.18
N THR A 517 -10.73 11.58 6.57
CA THR A 517 -11.88 10.90 7.15
C THR A 517 -12.85 10.33 6.09
N SER A 518 -12.49 10.38 4.81
CA SER A 518 -13.35 9.99 3.69
C SER A 518 -12.66 9.05 2.69
N SER A 519 -11.88 8.08 3.17
CA SER A 519 -11.39 7.01 2.33
C SER A 519 -12.54 6.06 1.97
N LEU A 520 -12.63 5.63 0.72
CA LEU A 520 -13.52 4.55 0.34
C LEU A 520 -13.06 3.20 0.92
N ASP A 521 -11.82 3.16 1.45
CA ASP A 521 -11.23 2.02 2.14
C ASP A 521 -11.41 0.71 1.35
N LEU A 522 -10.96 0.78 0.09
CA LEU A 522 -11.06 -0.33 -0.85
C LEU A 522 -9.77 -1.15 -0.76
N ASP A 523 -9.78 -2.27 -0.06
CA ASP A 523 -8.61 -3.12 0.19
C ASP A 523 -8.23 -4.05 -0.98
N PHE A 524 -8.51 -3.64 -2.23
CA PHE A 524 -8.21 -4.48 -3.39
C PHE A 524 -6.72 -4.54 -3.71
N TYR A 525 -5.97 -3.50 -3.40
CA TYR A 525 -4.56 -3.43 -3.74
C TYR A 525 -3.77 -4.60 -3.15
N ALA A 526 -3.74 -4.73 -1.84
CA ALA A 526 -3.02 -5.80 -1.16
C ALA A 526 -3.55 -7.20 -1.52
N TYR A 527 -4.87 -7.32 -1.62
CA TYR A 527 -5.52 -8.57 -1.96
C TYR A 527 -5.12 -9.10 -3.35
N LEU A 528 -5.11 -8.25 -4.38
CA LEU A 528 -4.78 -8.65 -5.75
C LEU A 528 -3.27 -8.87 -5.98
N LEU A 529 -2.44 -8.49 -5.02
CA LEU A 529 -0.99 -8.72 -5.03
C LEU A 529 -0.60 -10.05 -4.36
N ALA A 530 -1.52 -10.77 -3.71
CA ALA A 530 -1.22 -12.04 -3.04
C ALA A 530 -0.73 -13.10 -4.05
N MET A 531 0.57 -13.44 -4.00
CA MET A 531 1.22 -14.35 -4.95
C MET A 531 0.86 -15.83 -4.74
N THR A 532 0.26 -16.16 -3.60
CA THR A 532 -0.20 -17.54 -3.30
C THR A 532 -1.57 -17.87 -3.90
N ALA A 533 -2.29 -16.88 -4.41
CA ALA A 533 -3.58 -17.07 -5.05
C ALA A 533 -3.44 -17.37 -6.54
N ASN A 534 -4.51 -17.92 -7.15
CA ASN A 534 -4.63 -18.12 -8.59
C ASN A 534 -5.89 -17.39 -9.08
N TYR A 535 -5.71 -16.19 -9.57
CA TYR A 535 -6.82 -15.33 -9.97
C TYR A 535 -7.18 -15.50 -11.45
N ALA A 536 -8.47 -15.38 -11.75
CA ALA A 536 -8.96 -14.92 -13.05
C ALA A 536 -9.64 -13.57 -12.81
N LEU A 537 -8.95 -12.50 -13.15
CA LEU A 537 -9.41 -11.13 -12.94
C LEU A 537 -9.93 -10.56 -14.26
N PHE A 538 -11.18 -10.14 -14.28
CA PHE A 538 -11.80 -9.50 -15.43
C PHE A 538 -11.74 -7.99 -15.26
N MET A 539 -11.14 -7.31 -16.23
CA MET A 539 -10.99 -5.85 -16.19
C MET A 539 -11.80 -5.20 -17.30
N PRO A 540 -12.94 -4.57 -16.98
CA PRO A 540 -13.66 -3.77 -17.96
C PRO A 540 -12.86 -2.54 -18.34
N THR A 541 -12.84 -2.22 -19.64
CA THR A 541 -12.22 -0.99 -20.15
C THR A 541 -12.99 0.26 -19.66
N ASP A 542 -12.37 1.43 -19.76
CA ASP A 542 -13.06 2.70 -19.46
C ASP A 542 -14.33 2.87 -20.31
N GLU A 543 -14.30 2.40 -21.57
CA GLU A 543 -15.46 2.39 -22.47
C GLU A 543 -16.56 1.42 -22.01
N ALA A 544 -16.19 0.33 -21.35
CA ALA A 544 -17.16 -0.63 -20.80
C ALA A 544 -18.06 0.00 -19.73
N PHE A 545 -17.57 0.98 -19.00
CA PHE A 545 -18.34 1.72 -18.00
C PHE A 545 -19.37 2.67 -18.63
N ASN A 546 -19.24 3.04 -19.90
CA ASN A 546 -20.25 3.81 -20.62
C ASN A 546 -21.53 3.01 -20.89
N LEU A 547 -21.49 1.70 -20.74
CA LEU A 547 -22.67 0.81 -20.88
C LEU A 547 -23.51 0.77 -19.61
N TYR A 548 -23.18 1.60 -18.66
CA TYR A 548 -23.83 1.90 -17.40
C TYR A 548 -23.97 0.69 -16.46
N TYR A 549 -23.57 0.90 -15.25
CA TYR A 549 -23.86 0.02 -14.13
C TYR A 549 -25.26 0.36 -13.59
N VAL A 550 -26.20 -0.58 -13.65
CA VAL A 550 -27.54 -0.38 -13.09
C VAL A 550 -27.45 -0.51 -11.57
N ASP A 551 -27.85 0.55 -10.86
CA ASP A 551 -27.86 0.53 -9.40
C ASP A 551 -28.91 -0.48 -8.90
N PRO A 552 -28.48 -1.56 -8.26
CA PRO A 552 -29.39 -2.59 -7.80
C PRO A 552 -30.45 -2.09 -6.81
N ALA A 553 -30.08 -1.13 -5.96
CA ALA A 553 -31.00 -0.57 -4.97
C ALA A 553 -32.11 0.27 -5.61
N SER A 554 -31.89 0.74 -6.84
CA SER A 554 -32.86 1.57 -7.55
C SER A 554 -33.94 0.75 -8.32
N LEU A 555 -33.71 -0.56 -8.52
CA LEU A 555 -34.60 -1.44 -9.30
C LEU A 555 -36.02 -1.58 -8.71
N TYR A 556 -36.18 -1.31 -7.43
CA TYR A 556 -37.41 -1.55 -6.68
C TYR A 556 -38.10 -0.26 -6.23
N LYS A 557 -37.82 0.86 -6.90
CA LYS A 557 -38.56 2.08 -6.68
C LYS A 557 -40.00 1.94 -7.23
N GLU A 558 -40.97 2.45 -6.48
CA GLU A 558 -42.41 2.34 -6.83
C GLU A 558 -42.78 2.98 -8.18
N ASP A 559 -41.93 3.88 -8.69
CA ASP A 559 -42.12 4.56 -9.95
C ASP A 559 -41.66 3.77 -11.18
N GLY A 560 -41.14 2.56 -11.00
CA GLY A 560 -40.64 1.68 -12.05
C GLY A 560 -39.38 2.20 -12.77
N MET A 561 -38.77 3.29 -12.27
CA MET A 561 -37.62 3.94 -12.86
C MET A 561 -36.33 3.63 -12.05
N ALA A 562 -35.58 2.67 -12.55
CA ALA A 562 -34.26 2.39 -12.02
C ALA A 562 -33.23 3.47 -12.43
N GLU A 563 -32.10 3.49 -11.73
CA GLU A 563 -31.01 4.38 -12.05
C GLU A 563 -29.81 3.57 -12.56
N ALA A 564 -29.16 4.07 -13.61
CA ALA A 564 -27.87 3.58 -14.07
C ALA A 564 -26.80 4.60 -13.73
N ILE A 565 -25.63 4.11 -13.38
CA ILE A 565 -24.49 4.95 -12.99
C ILE A 565 -23.34 4.71 -13.96
N HIS A 566 -22.80 5.81 -14.50
CA HIS A 566 -21.61 5.82 -15.31
C HIS A 566 -20.44 6.34 -14.49
N TYR A 567 -19.45 5.49 -14.22
CA TYR A 567 -18.20 5.84 -13.57
C TYR A 567 -17.14 6.16 -14.61
N TYR A 568 -16.39 7.25 -14.40
CA TYR A 568 -15.30 7.67 -15.29
C TYR A 568 -14.23 8.43 -14.51
N THR A 569 -13.02 8.53 -15.06
CA THR A 569 -11.94 9.31 -14.50
C THR A 569 -11.79 10.66 -15.19
N ILE A 570 -11.36 11.68 -14.43
CA ILE A 570 -11.17 13.04 -14.95
C ILE A 570 -9.70 13.22 -15.31
N ALA A 571 -9.39 13.48 -16.58
CA ALA A 571 -8.01 13.54 -17.09
C ALA A 571 -7.13 14.64 -16.45
N LYS A 572 -7.73 15.73 -15.94
CA LYS A 572 -6.99 16.87 -15.35
C LYS A 572 -6.96 16.90 -13.82
N ALA A 573 -7.77 16.07 -13.19
CA ALA A 573 -7.79 15.92 -11.73
C ALA A 573 -7.89 14.42 -11.48
N PRO A 574 -6.85 13.79 -10.89
CA PRO A 574 -6.88 12.35 -10.64
C PRO A 574 -7.98 12.04 -9.64
N GLY A 575 -9.14 11.65 -10.14
CA GLY A 575 -10.32 11.38 -9.35
C GLY A 575 -11.35 10.58 -10.13
N LEU A 576 -12.11 9.75 -9.40
CA LEU A 576 -13.30 9.12 -9.94
C LEU A 576 -14.45 10.12 -9.96
N ALA A 577 -15.17 10.13 -11.05
CA ALA A 577 -16.42 10.88 -11.20
C ALA A 577 -17.53 9.92 -11.61
N ALA A 578 -18.77 10.33 -11.39
CA ALA A 578 -19.92 9.56 -11.80
C ALA A 578 -21.05 10.45 -12.28
N SER A 579 -21.89 9.91 -13.17
CA SER A 579 -23.15 10.51 -13.59
C SER A 579 -24.27 9.50 -13.46
N ARG A 580 -25.48 10.01 -13.15
CA ARG A 580 -26.70 9.18 -13.04
C ARG A 580 -27.55 9.32 -14.27
N TRP A 581 -28.23 8.24 -14.61
CA TRP A 581 -29.10 8.15 -15.76
C TRP A 581 -30.37 7.37 -15.39
N ARG A 582 -31.50 7.65 -16.03
CA ARG A 582 -32.69 6.81 -15.91
C ARG A 582 -32.48 5.51 -16.67
N TYR A 583 -32.89 4.43 -16.04
CA TYR A 583 -32.92 3.10 -16.64
C TYR A 583 -34.34 2.58 -16.65
N ASP A 584 -34.84 2.32 -17.82
CA ASP A 584 -36.18 1.72 -18.01
C ASP A 584 -36.07 0.21 -17.87
N THR A 585 -36.73 -0.36 -16.88
CA THR A 585 -36.68 -1.79 -16.55
C THR A 585 -37.49 -2.65 -17.52
N GLU A 586 -38.44 -2.07 -18.30
CA GLU A 586 -39.22 -2.80 -19.29
C GLU A 586 -38.45 -2.89 -20.61
N THR A 587 -37.99 -1.75 -21.12
CA THR A 587 -37.23 -1.69 -22.39
C THR A 587 -35.76 -2.03 -22.22
N LYS A 588 -35.27 -2.05 -20.97
CA LYS A 588 -33.86 -2.35 -20.58
C LYS A 588 -32.86 -1.39 -21.23
N THR A 589 -33.26 -0.13 -21.32
CA THR A 589 -32.46 0.93 -21.95
C THR A 589 -32.27 2.11 -21.01
N VAL A 590 -31.08 2.75 -21.16
CA VAL A 590 -30.80 4.03 -20.51
C VAL A 590 -31.47 5.14 -21.32
N THR A 591 -32.21 6.07 -20.64
CA THR A 591 -32.97 7.14 -21.29
C THR A 591 -32.38 8.50 -20.98
N ASP A 592 -32.72 9.11 -19.85
CA ASP A 592 -32.45 10.52 -19.57
C ASP A 592 -31.30 10.69 -18.57
N SER A 593 -30.46 11.72 -18.77
CA SER A 593 -29.46 12.10 -17.80
C SER A 593 -30.08 12.74 -16.57
N LEU A 594 -29.73 12.23 -15.39
CA LEU A 594 -30.12 12.82 -14.09
C LEU A 594 -28.99 13.75 -13.54
N GLY A 595 -27.92 13.92 -14.31
CA GLY A 595 -26.80 14.80 -13.99
C GLY A 595 -25.65 14.12 -13.24
N VAL A 596 -24.79 14.94 -12.63
CA VAL A 596 -23.63 14.48 -11.88
C VAL A 596 -24.07 13.75 -10.62
N TYR A 597 -23.41 12.61 -10.37
CA TYR A 597 -23.57 11.86 -9.12
C TYR A 597 -22.49 12.32 -8.13
N ASP A 598 -22.92 12.95 -7.04
CA ASP A 598 -21.99 13.40 -6.00
C ASP A 598 -21.46 12.21 -5.20
N ILE A 599 -20.27 11.76 -5.54
CA ILE A 599 -19.56 10.65 -4.86
C ILE A 599 -19.34 10.98 -3.39
N THR A 600 -18.99 12.23 -3.07
CA THR A 600 -18.67 12.66 -1.71
C THR A 600 -19.89 12.59 -0.78
N ALA A 601 -21.04 12.99 -1.29
CA ALA A 601 -22.28 12.90 -0.53
C ALA A 601 -22.81 11.46 -0.38
N ASN A 602 -22.34 10.52 -1.21
CA ASN A 602 -22.84 9.15 -1.31
C ASN A 602 -21.73 8.10 -1.13
N LEU A 603 -20.71 8.41 -0.31
CA LEU A 603 -19.50 7.57 -0.18
C LEU A 603 -19.78 6.09 0.12
N SER A 604 -20.69 5.81 1.06
CA SER A 604 -21.02 4.42 1.44
C SER A 604 -21.68 3.64 0.29
N ILE A 605 -22.55 4.29 -0.46
CA ILE A 605 -23.24 3.66 -1.61
C ILE A 605 -22.23 3.41 -2.74
N VAL A 606 -21.41 4.42 -3.07
CA VAL A 606 -20.38 4.29 -4.10
C VAL A 606 -19.38 3.21 -3.71
N ARG A 607 -18.96 3.17 -2.43
CA ARG A 607 -18.10 2.10 -1.92
C ARG A 607 -18.73 0.73 -2.17
N SER A 608 -19.98 0.55 -1.83
CA SER A 608 -20.69 -0.72 -2.06
C SER A 608 -20.71 -1.09 -3.54
N HIS A 609 -21.05 -0.15 -4.43
CA HIS A 609 -21.03 -0.39 -5.88
C HIS A 609 -19.64 -0.83 -6.39
N LEU A 610 -18.58 -0.13 -5.98
CA LEU A 610 -17.22 -0.45 -6.43
C LEU A 610 -16.72 -1.78 -5.87
N VAL A 611 -17.08 -2.10 -4.61
CA VAL A 611 -16.79 -3.40 -3.99
C VAL A 611 -17.54 -4.51 -4.71
N ASP A 612 -18.80 -4.31 -5.01
CA ASP A 612 -19.60 -5.27 -5.77
C ASP A 612 -19.01 -5.52 -7.16
N ILE A 613 -18.70 -4.44 -7.89
CA ILE A 613 -18.05 -4.53 -9.20
C ILE A 613 -16.76 -5.35 -9.09
N MET A 614 -15.82 -4.97 -8.25
CA MET A 614 -14.52 -5.63 -8.18
C MET A 614 -14.61 -7.09 -7.73
N ASN A 615 -15.43 -7.36 -6.71
CA ASN A 615 -15.63 -8.73 -6.25
C ASN A 615 -16.33 -9.59 -7.31
N TYR A 616 -17.23 -9.03 -8.09
CA TYR A 616 -17.90 -9.74 -9.19
C TYR A 616 -16.96 -10.02 -10.36
N HIS A 617 -15.95 -9.17 -10.57
CA HIS A 617 -14.94 -9.32 -11.61
C HIS A 617 -13.74 -10.18 -11.18
N THR A 618 -13.72 -10.67 -9.95
CA THR A 618 -12.62 -11.48 -9.39
C THR A 618 -13.08 -12.91 -9.15
N VAL A 619 -12.42 -13.86 -9.83
CA VAL A 619 -12.57 -15.29 -9.60
C VAL A 619 -11.27 -15.82 -8.99
N VAL A 620 -11.38 -16.60 -7.92
CA VAL A 620 -10.25 -17.34 -7.35
C VAL A 620 -10.38 -18.78 -7.82
N LEU A 621 -9.42 -19.21 -8.62
CA LEU A 621 -9.35 -20.55 -9.18
C LEU A 621 -8.59 -21.48 -8.24
N ASN A 622 -8.93 -22.75 -8.24
CA ASN A 622 -8.16 -23.77 -7.55
C ASN A 622 -6.78 -23.96 -8.21
N SER A 623 -5.83 -24.56 -7.48
CA SER A 623 -4.51 -24.84 -8.03
C SER A 623 -4.61 -25.74 -9.27
N GLY A 624 -4.03 -25.27 -10.39
CA GLY A 624 -4.08 -25.96 -11.68
C GLY A 624 -5.38 -25.80 -12.47
N GLU A 625 -6.40 -25.13 -11.92
CA GLU A 625 -7.60 -24.77 -12.65
C GLU A 625 -7.35 -23.60 -13.59
N THR A 626 -7.96 -23.63 -14.77
CA THR A 626 -7.89 -22.56 -15.78
C THR A 626 -9.27 -22.20 -16.29
N LEU A 627 -9.44 -20.93 -16.66
CA LEU A 627 -10.68 -20.47 -17.28
C LEU A 627 -10.97 -21.25 -18.58
N GLY A 628 -12.24 -21.56 -18.83
CA GLY A 628 -12.69 -22.30 -20.02
C GLY A 628 -12.65 -23.83 -19.86
N PHE A 629 -12.24 -24.34 -18.70
CA PHE A 629 -12.43 -25.76 -18.38
C PHE A 629 -13.87 -26.03 -17.98
N ASN A 630 -14.40 -25.27 -17.03
CA ASN A 630 -15.82 -25.22 -16.69
C ASN A 630 -16.51 -24.05 -17.41
N LYS A 631 -17.84 -24.04 -17.39
CA LYS A 631 -18.66 -22.91 -17.86
C LYS A 631 -18.94 -21.90 -16.76
N TYR A 632 -19.15 -22.38 -15.53
CA TYR A 632 -19.55 -21.56 -14.40
C TYR A 632 -18.39 -21.39 -13.42
N TYR A 633 -18.19 -20.18 -12.99
CA TYR A 633 -17.15 -19.81 -12.05
C TYR A 633 -17.73 -18.95 -10.96
N LYS A 634 -17.42 -19.29 -9.72
CA LYS A 634 -17.81 -18.51 -8.55
C LYS A 634 -16.90 -17.29 -8.42
N THR A 635 -17.50 -16.12 -8.33
CA THR A 635 -16.76 -14.89 -8.10
C THR A 635 -16.49 -14.67 -6.62
N LYS A 636 -15.59 -13.77 -6.27
CA LYS A 636 -15.34 -13.37 -4.89
C LYS A 636 -16.57 -12.72 -4.23
N HIS A 637 -17.44 -12.15 -5.02
CA HIS A 637 -18.74 -11.63 -4.57
C HIS A 637 -19.66 -12.75 -4.06
N GLY A 638 -19.43 -14.01 -4.43
CA GLY A 638 -20.26 -15.16 -4.13
C GLY A 638 -21.26 -15.50 -5.24
N GLY A 639 -21.50 -14.57 -6.17
CA GLY A 639 -22.26 -14.86 -7.38
C GLY A 639 -21.40 -15.52 -8.45
N GLU A 640 -22.03 -15.89 -9.55
CA GLU A 640 -21.39 -16.66 -10.61
C GLU A 640 -21.34 -15.90 -11.93
N ILE A 641 -20.35 -16.28 -12.72
CA ILE A 641 -20.27 -15.96 -14.13
C ILE A 641 -20.29 -17.22 -14.97
N MET A 642 -20.80 -17.11 -16.18
CA MET A 642 -20.75 -18.18 -17.18
C MET A 642 -19.82 -17.77 -18.31
N VAL A 643 -18.83 -18.60 -18.61
CA VAL A 643 -17.84 -18.37 -19.67
C VAL A 643 -18.02 -19.38 -20.80
N THR A 644 -18.15 -18.91 -22.04
CA THR A 644 -18.34 -19.77 -23.21
C THR A 644 -17.45 -19.36 -24.36
N GLY A 645 -17.03 -20.34 -25.14
CA GLY A 645 -16.15 -20.10 -26.31
C GLY A 645 -14.73 -19.67 -25.92
N GLY A 646 -14.11 -18.90 -26.78
CA GLY A 646 -12.77 -18.34 -26.59
C GLY A 646 -11.62 -19.24 -27.09
N ASN A 647 -10.52 -18.61 -27.39
CA ASN A 647 -9.29 -19.27 -27.81
C ASN A 647 -8.40 -19.59 -26.60
N LYS A 648 -8.40 -20.85 -26.16
CA LYS A 648 -7.60 -21.29 -25.00
C LYS A 648 -6.08 -21.09 -25.18
N ASN A 649 -5.60 -21.08 -26.41
CA ASN A 649 -4.18 -20.85 -26.72
C ASN A 649 -3.81 -19.37 -26.76
N ASP A 650 -4.81 -18.49 -26.74
CA ASP A 650 -4.65 -17.05 -26.76
C ASP A 650 -5.42 -16.42 -25.60
N ASN A 651 -5.13 -16.89 -24.39
CA ASN A 651 -5.69 -16.38 -23.14
C ASN A 651 -7.21 -16.14 -23.18
N MET A 652 -7.98 -17.06 -23.76
CA MET A 652 -9.43 -17.01 -23.88
C MET A 652 -9.98 -15.84 -24.72
N THR A 653 -9.16 -15.18 -25.54
CA THR A 653 -9.60 -14.11 -26.44
C THR A 653 -10.82 -14.55 -27.28
N GLY A 654 -11.83 -13.70 -27.34
CA GLY A 654 -13.11 -13.99 -27.99
C GLY A 654 -14.14 -14.74 -27.14
N ALA A 655 -13.78 -15.17 -25.91
CA ALA A 655 -14.73 -15.78 -25.01
C ALA A 655 -15.85 -14.82 -24.62
N GLN A 656 -17.05 -15.36 -24.43
CA GLN A 656 -18.21 -14.62 -23.96
C GLN A 656 -18.40 -14.89 -22.47
N VAL A 657 -18.45 -13.83 -21.69
CA VAL A 657 -18.63 -13.87 -20.25
C VAL A 657 -19.99 -13.30 -19.92
N TYR A 658 -20.86 -14.12 -19.37
CA TYR A 658 -22.19 -13.72 -18.93
C TYR A 658 -22.20 -13.61 -17.41
N SER A 659 -22.78 -12.52 -16.92
CA SER A 659 -23.14 -12.38 -15.52
C SER A 659 -24.66 -12.55 -15.36
N GLY A 660 -25.11 -12.66 -14.10
CA GLY A 660 -26.56 -12.78 -13.84
C GLY A 660 -27.35 -11.59 -14.34
N GLY A 661 -26.85 -10.37 -14.21
CA GLY A 661 -27.52 -9.16 -14.70
C GLY A 661 -27.67 -9.13 -16.22
N GLN A 662 -26.67 -9.63 -16.95
CA GLN A 662 -26.77 -9.72 -18.41
C GLN A 662 -27.81 -10.77 -18.84
N ILE A 663 -27.86 -11.90 -18.13
CA ILE A 663 -28.86 -12.95 -18.40
C ILE A 663 -30.27 -12.43 -18.11
N ASP A 664 -30.49 -11.82 -16.97
CA ASP A 664 -31.80 -11.33 -16.55
C ASP A 664 -32.33 -10.23 -17.48
N ASN A 665 -31.45 -9.39 -18.00
CA ASN A 665 -31.82 -8.29 -18.89
C ASN A 665 -31.78 -8.67 -20.38
N GLY A 666 -31.39 -9.91 -20.72
CA GLY A 666 -31.20 -10.32 -22.13
C GLY A 666 -30.13 -9.48 -22.85
N LEU A 667 -29.16 -8.96 -22.09
CA LEU A 667 -28.06 -8.15 -22.61
C LEU A 667 -26.99 -9.05 -23.24
N GLN A 668 -26.17 -8.45 -24.11
CA GLN A 668 -25.04 -9.15 -24.70
C GLN A 668 -24.00 -9.48 -23.62
N ALA A 669 -23.36 -10.65 -23.75
CA ALA A 669 -22.21 -11.03 -22.93
C ALA A 669 -21.06 -10.03 -23.04
N ALA A 670 -20.24 -9.94 -22.01
CA ALA A 670 -18.94 -9.30 -22.12
C ALA A 670 -18.01 -10.18 -22.96
N THR A 671 -17.21 -9.57 -23.85
CA THR A 671 -16.24 -10.28 -24.67
C THR A 671 -14.84 -10.08 -24.10
N ILE A 672 -14.08 -11.16 -23.94
CA ILE A 672 -12.67 -11.07 -23.62
C ILE A 672 -11.95 -10.60 -24.89
N THR A 673 -11.40 -9.38 -24.84
CA THR A 673 -10.68 -8.76 -25.96
C THR A 673 -9.18 -9.05 -25.93
N GLU A 674 -8.61 -9.13 -24.73
CA GLU A 674 -7.22 -9.43 -24.47
C GLU A 674 -7.06 -10.24 -23.20
N GLY A 675 -5.98 -11.03 -23.08
CA GLY A 675 -5.65 -11.75 -21.86
C GLY A 675 -4.16 -11.72 -21.58
N TYR A 676 -3.82 -11.60 -20.29
CA TYR A 676 -2.46 -11.51 -19.79
C TYR A 676 -2.18 -12.61 -18.78
N ASN A 677 -1.01 -13.27 -18.93
CA ASN A 677 -0.52 -14.23 -17.95
C ASN A 677 0.30 -13.48 -16.89
N MET A 678 -0.09 -13.59 -15.64
CA MET A 678 0.54 -12.96 -14.49
C MET A 678 1.02 -14.04 -13.52
N GLU A 679 1.89 -13.68 -12.56
CA GLU A 679 2.44 -14.66 -11.63
C GLU A 679 1.37 -15.29 -10.73
N ASN A 680 0.42 -14.51 -10.27
CA ASN A 680 -0.66 -14.95 -9.40
C ASN A 680 -2.00 -15.18 -10.13
N GLY A 681 -1.94 -15.48 -11.44
CA GLY A 681 -3.14 -15.81 -12.21
C GLY A 681 -3.18 -15.22 -13.61
N LYS A 682 -4.38 -14.90 -14.08
CA LYS A 682 -4.59 -14.29 -15.39
C LYS A 682 -5.52 -13.11 -15.32
N THR A 683 -5.24 -12.11 -16.14
CA THR A 683 -6.11 -10.94 -16.31
C THR A 683 -6.74 -10.97 -17.69
N TYR A 684 -8.04 -10.72 -17.75
CA TYR A 684 -8.85 -10.69 -18.96
C TYR A 684 -9.46 -9.31 -19.14
N ILE A 685 -9.17 -8.66 -20.24
CA ILE A 685 -9.76 -7.36 -20.57
C ILE A 685 -11.10 -7.63 -21.24
N ILE A 686 -12.14 -6.97 -20.75
CA ILE A 686 -13.50 -7.16 -21.23
C ILE A 686 -14.16 -5.84 -21.66
N ASP A 687 -15.10 -5.93 -22.62
CA ASP A 687 -15.78 -4.80 -23.24
C ASP A 687 -17.05 -4.35 -22.50
N ARG A 688 -17.41 -5.01 -21.39
CA ARG A 688 -18.61 -4.71 -20.58
C ARG A 688 -18.35 -4.96 -19.11
N VAL A 689 -19.01 -4.18 -18.25
CA VAL A 689 -19.03 -4.41 -16.80
C VAL A 689 -19.94 -5.61 -16.48
N LEU A 690 -19.45 -6.54 -15.68
CA LEU A 690 -20.22 -7.66 -15.17
C LEU A 690 -21.06 -7.18 -13.97
N GLN A 691 -22.32 -7.58 -13.93
CA GLN A 691 -23.24 -7.20 -12.86
C GLN A 691 -23.93 -8.42 -12.29
N GLY A 692 -24.28 -8.34 -11.01
CA GLY A 692 -25.13 -9.33 -10.38
C GLY A 692 -26.50 -9.44 -11.02
N PRO A 693 -27.19 -10.59 -10.85
CA PRO A 693 -28.56 -10.76 -11.28
C PRO A 693 -29.47 -9.71 -10.63
N GLN A 694 -30.46 -9.30 -11.37
CA GLN A 694 -31.42 -8.29 -10.92
C GLN A 694 -32.71 -8.93 -10.37
N GLN A 695 -32.97 -10.20 -10.70
CA GLN A 695 -34.12 -10.94 -10.20
C GLN A 695 -33.74 -11.74 -8.97
N SER A 696 -34.55 -11.70 -7.93
CA SER A 696 -34.47 -12.63 -6.81
C SER A 696 -34.97 -14.03 -7.17
N VAL A 697 -34.67 -14.99 -6.31
CA VAL A 697 -35.22 -16.34 -6.39
C VAL A 697 -36.74 -16.31 -6.41
N TYR A 698 -37.31 -15.49 -5.55
CA TYR A 698 -38.75 -15.28 -5.50
C TYR A 698 -39.30 -14.87 -6.88
N GLN A 699 -38.75 -13.83 -7.48
CA GLN A 699 -39.21 -13.33 -8.79
C GLN A 699 -38.99 -14.35 -9.90
N VAL A 700 -37.90 -15.13 -9.88
CA VAL A 700 -37.70 -16.19 -10.87
C VAL A 700 -38.77 -17.27 -10.75
N LEU A 701 -39.12 -17.67 -9.53
CA LEU A 701 -40.17 -18.67 -9.30
C LEU A 701 -41.54 -18.11 -9.69
N GLU A 702 -41.88 -16.89 -9.30
CA GLU A 702 -43.13 -16.21 -9.61
C GLU A 702 -43.33 -16.04 -11.12
N SER A 703 -42.27 -15.61 -11.84
CA SER A 703 -42.35 -15.34 -13.28
C SER A 703 -42.26 -16.55 -14.18
N THR A 704 -41.98 -17.75 -13.61
CA THR A 704 -41.78 -18.98 -14.38
C THR A 704 -42.99 -19.91 -14.29
N PRO A 705 -43.86 -19.97 -15.30
CA PRO A 705 -45.13 -20.68 -15.20
C PRO A 705 -45.02 -22.18 -14.89
N GLN A 706 -43.94 -22.80 -15.30
CA GLN A 706 -43.69 -24.22 -15.02
C GLN A 706 -43.35 -24.53 -13.57
N PHE A 707 -43.09 -23.50 -12.75
CA PHE A 707 -42.74 -23.61 -11.32
C PHE A 707 -43.87 -23.05 -10.43
N SER A 708 -45.01 -22.67 -11.00
CA SER A 708 -46.09 -22.00 -10.26
C SER A 708 -46.58 -22.80 -9.05
N ASP A 709 -46.71 -24.11 -9.16
CA ASP A 709 -47.18 -24.96 -8.04
C ASP A 709 -46.20 -24.96 -6.87
N PHE A 710 -44.88 -24.96 -7.16
CA PHE A 710 -43.86 -24.86 -6.12
C PHE A 710 -43.76 -23.44 -5.53
N TYR A 711 -43.85 -22.45 -6.37
CA TYR A 711 -43.93 -21.05 -5.92
C TYR A 711 -45.12 -20.83 -4.98
N GLU A 712 -46.38 -21.21 -5.40
CA GLU A 712 -47.56 -21.09 -4.56
C GLU A 712 -47.39 -21.84 -3.24
N LEU A 713 -46.79 -23.06 -3.26
CA LEU A 713 -46.54 -23.81 -2.05
C LEU A 713 -45.64 -23.06 -1.07
N CYS A 714 -44.56 -22.44 -1.57
CA CYS A 714 -43.60 -21.72 -0.75
C CYS A 714 -44.15 -20.32 -0.30
N ASN A 715 -44.91 -19.65 -1.17
CA ASN A 715 -45.49 -18.33 -0.89
C ASN A 715 -46.69 -18.38 0.04
N GLY A 716 -47.39 -19.47 0.11
CA GLY A 716 -48.59 -19.63 0.91
C GLY A 716 -48.41 -19.40 2.42
N PHE A 717 -47.17 -19.44 2.94
CA PHE A 717 -46.88 -19.03 4.32
C PHE A 717 -47.05 -17.55 4.54
N GLU A 718 -46.80 -16.70 3.54
CA GLU A 718 -47.05 -15.25 3.60
C GLU A 718 -48.54 -14.98 3.55
N GLU A 719 -49.23 -15.54 2.57
CA GLU A 719 -50.67 -15.39 2.40
C GLU A 719 -51.46 -15.84 3.62
N ALA A 720 -51.00 -16.89 4.29
CA ALA A 720 -51.65 -17.43 5.49
C ALA A 720 -51.57 -16.54 6.74
N VAL A 721 -50.64 -15.59 6.74
CA VAL A 721 -50.42 -14.60 7.83
C VAL A 721 -51.03 -13.26 7.51
N ASP A 722 -51.03 -12.84 6.23
CA ASP A 722 -51.49 -11.49 5.81
C ASP A 722 -53.00 -11.36 5.69
N ASN A 723 -53.77 -12.44 5.73
CA ASN A 723 -55.22 -12.39 5.78
C ASN A 723 -55.68 -12.04 7.19
N GLU A 724 -56.75 -11.23 7.29
CA GLU A 724 -57.39 -10.79 8.56
C GLU A 724 -57.68 -11.96 9.51
N GLU A 725 -57.57 -13.18 9.02
CA GLU A 725 -57.85 -14.47 9.68
C GLU A 725 -56.61 -15.36 9.65
N ASP A 726 -55.71 -15.15 10.59
CA ASP A 726 -54.45 -15.87 10.73
C ASP A 726 -54.60 -17.37 10.90
N VAL A 727 -54.55 -18.11 9.78
CA VAL A 727 -54.68 -19.57 9.71
C VAL A 727 -53.56 -20.26 10.45
N LEU A 728 -52.34 -19.70 10.49
CA LEU A 728 -51.20 -20.26 11.23
C LEU A 728 -51.46 -20.23 12.75
N SER A 729 -51.92 -19.07 13.28
CA SER A 729 -52.31 -18.97 14.69
C SER A 729 -53.47 -19.90 15.02
N TRP A 730 -54.49 -20.00 14.14
CA TRP A 730 -55.56 -20.95 14.35
C TRP A 730 -55.07 -22.41 14.42
N ALA A 731 -54.14 -22.80 13.60
CA ALA A 731 -53.52 -24.11 13.61
C ALA A 731 -52.58 -24.32 14.83
N GLY A 732 -52.37 -23.31 15.65
CA GLY A 732 -51.55 -23.39 16.85
C GLY A 732 -50.06 -23.18 16.59
N ILE A 733 -49.70 -22.41 15.55
CA ILE A 733 -48.33 -21.92 15.25
C ILE A 733 -48.28 -20.50 15.78
N SER A 734 -47.41 -20.30 16.77
CA SER A 734 -47.42 -19.08 17.57
C SER A 734 -46.93 -17.83 16.79
N GLY A 735 -47.75 -16.78 16.77
CA GLY A 735 -47.40 -15.43 16.36
C GLY A 735 -46.75 -14.57 17.46
N ILE A 736 -46.54 -15.13 18.67
CA ILE A 736 -45.91 -14.42 19.76
C ILE A 736 -44.39 -14.57 19.66
N PRO A 737 -43.64 -13.45 19.70
CA PRO A 737 -42.20 -13.50 19.68
C PRO A 737 -41.62 -14.31 20.83
N ASN A 738 -40.63 -15.13 20.58
CA ASN A 738 -39.80 -15.79 21.58
C ASN A 738 -39.04 -14.71 22.39
N GLU A 739 -39.05 -14.81 23.73
CA GLU A 739 -38.42 -13.81 24.61
C GLU A 739 -36.89 -13.69 24.41
N GLU A 740 -36.22 -14.76 23.98
CA GLU A 740 -34.76 -14.77 23.78
C GLU A 740 -34.36 -14.31 22.37
N THR A 741 -35.11 -14.70 21.34
CA THR A 741 -34.73 -14.46 19.92
C THR A 741 -35.49 -13.29 19.29
N GLY A 742 -36.62 -12.89 19.86
CA GLY A 742 -37.52 -11.89 19.28
C GLY A 742 -38.25 -12.35 18.01
N ILE A 743 -38.10 -13.62 17.61
CA ILE A 743 -38.68 -14.20 16.38
C ILE A 743 -39.89 -15.04 16.72
N THR A 744 -40.96 -14.95 15.94
CA THR A 744 -42.18 -15.75 16.11
C THR A 744 -42.00 -17.14 15.48
N GLU A 745 -42.77 -18.13 15.96
CA GLU A 745 -42.83 -19.46 15.31
C GLU A 745 -43.37 -19.34 13.88
N GLN A 746 -44.36 -18.47 13.64
CA GLN A 746 -44.89 -18.19 12.29
C GLN A 746 -43.79 -17.70 11.35
N GLU A 747 -42.98 -16.76 11.81
CA GLU A 747 -41.85 -16.30 10.99
C GLU A 747 -40.83 -17.37 10.67
N GLN A 748 -40.64 -18.34 11.58
CA GLN A 748 -39.74 -19.46 11.27
C GLN A 748 -40.31 -20.41 10.19
N TYR A 749 -41.62 -20.42 9.94
CA TYR A 749 -42.20 -21.20 8.86
C TYR A 749 -42.09 -20.59 7.47
N LYS A 750 -41.94 -19.28 7.39
CA LYS A 750 -41.84 -18.56 6.10
C LYS A 750 -40.62 -18.99 5.31
N ILE A 751 -40.80 -19.24 4.02
CA ILE A 751 -39.73 -19.52 3.04
C ILE A 751 -39.21 -18.21 2.46
N PHE A 752 -40.09 -17.28 2.16
CA PHE A 752 -39.79 -15.95 1.67
C PHE A 752 -40.13 -14.90 2.73
N TYR A 753 -39.49 -13.76 2.63
CA TYR A 753 -39.81 -12.59 3.46
C TYR A 753 -39.53 -11.30 2.70
N LEU A 754 -40.28 -10.26 3.01
CA LEU A 754 -40.05 -8.91 2.51
C LEU A 754 -39.19 -8.15 3.51
N PRO A 755 -37.94 -7.82 3.18
CA PRO A 755 -37.09 -7.02 4.07
C PRO A 755 -37.68 -5.63 4.28
N ASN A 756 -37.51 -5.05 5.46
CA ASN A 756 -38.00 -3.73 5.81
C ASN A 756 -37.52 -2.68 4.81
N GLY A 757 -38.44 -2.10 4.02
CA GLY A 757 -38.18 -1.05 3.05
C GLY A 757 -37.65 -1.52 1.70
N ALA A 758 -37.58 -2.82 1.46
CA ALA A 758 -37.28 -3.36 0.16
C ALA A 758 -38.56 -3.73 -0.57
N GLY A 759 -38.64 -3.39 -1.86
CA GLY A 759 -39.76 -3.73 -2.71
C GLY A 759 -39.76 -5.19 -3.21
N ASN A 760 -39.01 -6.12 -2.62
CA ASN A 760 -38.91 -7.47 -3.13
C ASN A 760 -38.71 -8.52 -2.05
N TYR A 761 -39.27 -9.69 -2.26
CA TYR A 761 -39.12 -10.85 -1.40
C TYR A 761 -37.81 -11.59 -1.61
N ASN A 762 -37.26 -12.11 -0.52
CA ASN A 762 -36.03 -12.89 -0.49
C ASN A 762 -36.31 -14.29 0.10
N VAL A 763 -35.37 -15.21 -0.10
CA VAL A 763 -35.33 -16.47 0.62
C VAL A 763 -34.84 -16.21 2.05
N LYS A 764 -35.72 -16.45 3.02
CA LYS A 764 -35.48 -16.10 4.42
C LYS A 764 -34.34 -16.89 5.07
N MET A 765 -34.06 -18.08 4.57
CA MET A 765 -33.19 -19.06 5.21
C MET A 765 -31.70 -18.77 5.02
N PHE A 766 -31.33 -17.95 4.05
CA PHE A 766 -29.94 -17.74 3.66
C PHE A 766 -29.50 -16.27 3.79
N ASN A 767 -28.35 -16.08 4.43
CA ASN A 767 -27.62 -14.83 4.49
C ASN A 767 -26.40 -14.84 3.55
N SER A 768 -26.32 -15.82 2.64
CA SER A 768 -25.22 -15.98 1.72
C SER A 768 -25.70 -16.41 0.35
N TYR A 769 -24.89 -16.19 -0.63
CA TYR A 769 -25.10 -16.48 -2.04
C TYR A 769 -24.87 -17.96 -2.40
N ASN A 770 -24.43 -18.76 -1.47
CA ASN A 770 -23.93 -20.09 -1.71
C ASN A 770 -24.97 -21.14 -1.36
N TYR A 771 -26.04 -21.22 -2.16
CA TYR A 771 -27.06 -22.25 -2.02
C TYR A 771 -27.62 -22.66 -3.37
N THR A 772 -28.31 -23.79 -3.41
CA THR A 772 -29.00 -24.36 -4.59
C THR A 772 -30.45 -24.65 -4.24
N VAL A 773 -31.37 -24.29 -5.11
CA VAL A 773 -32.78 -24.67 -5.03
C VAL A 773 -33.07 -25.70 -6.10
N TYR A 774 -33.58 -26.85 -5.72
CA TYR A 774 -34.10 -27.85 -6.62
C TYR A 774 -35.59 -27.62 -6.81
N VAL A 775 -35.96 -27.08 -7.95
CA VAL A 775 -37.35 -26.65 -8.19
C VAL A 775 -38.10 -27.75 -8.96
N PRO A 776 -39.06 -28.45 -8.34
CA PRO A 776 -39.92 -29.37 -9.05
C PRO A 776 -40.84 -28.57 -10.01
N ASN A 777 -40.97 -29.07 -11.23
CA ASN A 777 -41.95 -28.48 -12.14
C ASN A 777 -43.38 -28.89 -11.73
N ASN A 778 -44.40 -28.28 -12.35
CA ASN A 778 -45.81 -28.50 -12.00
C ASN A 778 -46.22 -30.01 -12.12
N ASP A 779 -45.64 -30.72 -13.11
CA ASP A 779 -45.93 -32.17 -13.22
C ASP A 779 -45.37 -32.94 -12.03
N ALA A 780 -44.17 -32.68 -11.59
CA ALA A 780 -43.59 -33.26 -10.40
C ALA A 780 -44.39 -32.91 -9.12
N MET A 781 -44.87 -31.67 -9.04
CA MET A 781 -45.71 -31.20 -7.92
C MET A 781 -47.03 -31.96 -7.88
N GLN A 782 -47.68 -32.22 -9.03
CA GLN A 782 -48.90 -33.06 -9.07
C GLN A 782 -48.66 -34.50 -8.58
N VAL A 783 -47.48 -35.04 -8.88
CA VAL A 783 -47.09 -36.37 -8.33
C VAL A 783 -46.94 -36.26 -6.81
N ALA A 784 -46.30 -35.24 -6.31
CA ALA A 784 -46.11 -35.02 -4.87
C ALA A 784 -47.47 -34.87 -4.14
N TYR A 785 -48.40 -34.11 -4.69
CA TYR A 785 -49.73 -33.96 -4.16
C TYR A 785 -50.52 -35.30 -4.15
N THR A 786 -50.38 -36.06 -5.23
CA THR A 786 -50.99 -37.38 -5.32
C THR A 786 -50.44 -38.33 -4.27
N ASN A 787 -49.17 -38.19 -3.92
CA ASN A 787 -48.49 -39.01 -2.91
C ASN A 787 -48.68 -38.46 -1.48
N GLY A 788 -49.51 -37.49 -1.27
CA GLY A 788 -49.91 -37.01 0.06
C GLY A 788 -49.20 -35.78 0.58
N LEU A 789 -48.58 -34.96 -0.31
CA LEU A 789 -48.22 -33.58 0.00
C LEU A 789 -49.53 -32.76 0.08
N PRO A 790 -49.80 -32.08 1.18
CA PRO A 790 -51.00 -31.23 1.29
C PRO A 790 -50.89 -29.98 0.38
N LYS A 791 -52.05 -29.53 -0.11
CA LYS A 791 -52.18 -28.21 -0.72
C LYS A 791 -52.64 -27.19 0.30
N TRP A 792 -52.30 -25.93 0.09
CA TRP A 792 -52.81 -24.84 0.93
C TRP A 792 -54.33 -24.75 0.90
N SER A 793 -54.94 -25.02 -0.25
CA SER A 793 -56.41 -25.09 -0.36
C SER A 793 -57.09 -26.11 0.57
N GLU A 794 -56.37 -27.21 0.91
CA GLU A 794 -56.91 -28.19 1.87
C GLU A 794 -56.80 -27.66 3.31
N VAL A 795 -55.70 -26.93 3.63
CA VAL A 795 -55.52 -26.27 4.94
C VAL A 795 -56.59 -25.21 5.14
N MET A 796 -56.82 -24.38 4.11
CA MET A 796 -57.84 -23.30 4.10
C MET A 796 -59.25 -23.92 4.24
N GLY A 797 -59.52 -25.01 3.53
CA GLY A 797 -60.80 -25.72 3.64
C GLY A 797 -61.07 -26.25 5.05
N LEU A 798 -60.07 -26.70 5.77
CA LEU A 798 -60.22 -27.06 7.19
C LEU A 798 -60.54 -25.83 8.03
N TRP A 799 -59.84 -24.71 7.83
CA TRP A 799 -60.06 -23.46 8.53
C TRP A 799 -61.47 -22.93 8.26
N GLU A 800 -61.86 -22.76 7.02
CA GLU A 800 -63.21 -22.32 6.63
C GLU A 800 -64.35 -23.18 7.24
N THR A 801 -64.10 -24.49 7.31
CA THR A 801 -65.13 -25.43 7.78
C THR A 801 -65.27 -25.44 9.31
N TYR A 802 -64.18 -25.28 10.05
CA TYR A 802 -64.15 -25.61 11.48
C TYR A 802 -63.84 -24.39 12.40
N HIS A 803 -63.31 -23.29 11.86
CA HIS A 803 -62.99 -22.09 12.64
C HIS A 803 -64.21 -21.57 13.40
N GLY A 804 -63.96 -21.24 14.67
CA GLY A 804 -65.00 -20.65 15.53
C GLY A 804 -66.06 -21.61 16.11
N ARG A 805 -65.96 -22.94 15.85
CA ARG A 805 -66.88 -23.95 16.44
C ARG A 805 -66.68 -24.17 17.91
N ASN A 806 -65.47 -23.94 18.42
CA ASN A 806 -65.12 -24.12 19.82
C ASN A 806 -65.43 -25.51 20.42
N ASP A 807 -65.37 -26.55 19.60
CA ASP A 807 -65.66 -27.93 19.95
C ASP A 807 -64.50 -28.91 19.63
N LYS A 808 -64.70 -30.19 19.92
CA LYS A 808 -63.71 -31.23 19.60
C LYS A 808 -63.39 -31.36 18.12
N SER A 809 -64.33 -31.02 17.23
CA SER A 809 -64.14 -31.12 15.81
C SER A 809 -63.16 -30.02 15.31
N GLU A 810 -63.26 -28.83 15.86
CA GLU A 810 -62.26 -27.76 15.60
C GLU A 810 -60.88 -28.13 16.16
N ALA A 811 -60.81 -28.65 17.38
CA ALA A 811 -59.53 -29.08 17.94
C ALA A 811 -58.83 -30.14 17.08
N ASN A 812 -59.57 -31.10 16.57
CA ASN A 812 -59.04 -32.11 15.64
C ASN A 812 -58.65 -31.51 14.28
N ALA A 813 -59.40 -30.54 13.78
CA ALA A 813 -59.06 -29.85 12.53
C ALA A 813 -57.78 -29.00 12.68
N LYS A 814 -57.55 -28.30 13.80
CA LYS A 814 -56.32 -27.59 14.12
C LYS A 814 -55.10 -28.49 14.13
N GLU A 815 -55.15 -29.62 14.81
CA GLU A 815 -54.03 -30.59 14.82
C GLU A 815 -53.75 -31.16 13.40
N ARG A 816 -54.80 -31.40 12.62
CA ARG A 816 -54.64 -31.82 11.23
C ARG A 816 -54.03 -30.74 10.37
N ALA A 817 -54.47 -29.51 10.48
CA ALA A 817 -53.93 -28.36 9.78
C ALA A 817 -52.49 -28.13 10.16
N LYS A 818 -52.12 -28.15 11.45
CA LYS A 818 -50.74 -28.06 11.91
C LYS A 818 -49.83 -29.12 11.30
N THR A 819 -50.31 -30.36 11.22
CA THR A 819 -49.54 -31.43 10.60
C THR A 819 -49.36 -31.23 9.09
N MET A 820 -50.38 -30.71 8.40
CA MET A 820 -50.31 -30.40 6.96
C MET A 820 -49.35 -29.24 6.69
N ILE A 821 -49.44 -28.18 7.46
CA ILE A 821 -48.54 -27.03 7.35
C ILE A 821 -47.08 -27.41 7.62
N ALA A 822 -46.82 -28.25 8.62
CA ALA A 822 -45.49 -28.79 8.89
C ALA A 822 -44.95 -29.61 7.70
N LYS A 823 -45.79 -30.44 7.05
CA LYS A 823 -45.39 -31.18 5.85
C LYS A 823 -45.03 -30.28 4.67
N ILE A 824 -45.82 -29.22 4.45
CA ILE A 824 -45.54 -28.22 3.41
C ILE A 824 -44.17 -27.52 3.68
N ARG A 825 -43.95 -27.05 4.92
CA ARG A 825 -42.70 -26.48 5.35
C ARG A 825 -41.49 -27.40 5.11
N ASP A 826 -41.61 -28.63 5.56
CA ASP A 826 -40.55 -29.62 5.51
C ASP A 826 -40.23 -30.01 4.07
N PHE A 827 -41.24 -30.18 3.21
CA PHE A 827 -41.08 -30.37 1.79
C PHE A 827 -40.35 -29.18 1.14
N ALA A 828 -40.79 -27.95 1.37
CA ALA A 828 -40.16 -26.79 0.81
C ALA A 828 -38.67 -26.71 1.26
N ARG A 829 -38.40 -26.83 2.55
CA ARG A 829 -37.02 -26.72 3.11
C ARG A 829 -36.08 -27.79 2.58
N TYR A 830 -36.55 -28.97 2.27
CA TYR A 830 -35.70 -30.05 1.74
C TYR A 830 -35.19 -29.74 0.33
N HIS A 831 -35.86 -28.85 -0.42
CA HIS A 831 -35.46 -28.42 -1.76
C HIS A 831 -34.38 -27.33 -1.76
N PHE A 832 -34.01 -26.76 -0.61
CA PHE A 832 -32.97 -25.77 -0.47
C PHE A 832 -31.71 -26.40 0.09
N GLN A 833 -30.69 -26.55 -0.73
CA GLN A 833 -29.37 -27.04 -0.37
C GLN A 833 -28.46 -25.88 0.05
N ILE A 834 -27.68 -26.06 1.14
CA ILE A 834 -26.87 -25.02 1.75
C ILE A 834 -25.60 -24.64 0.96
N THR A 835 -25.34 -25.31 -0.16
CA THR A 835 -24.14 -25.06 -1.00
C THR A 835 -24.51 -25.01 -2.46
N SER A 836 -23.86 -24.15 -3.25
CA SER A 836 -24.06 -24.11 -4.70
C SER A 836 -23.39 -25.30 -5.40
N VAL A 837 -24.10 -25.95 -6.32
CA VAL A 837 -23.57 -26.99 -7.20
C VAL A 837 -24.03 -26.73 -8.62
N TYR A 838 -23.16 -26.97 -9.61
CA TYR A 838 -23.40 -26.66 -11.01
C TYR A 838 -23.40 -27.93 -11.86
N ALA A 839 -24.34 -27.99 -12.81
CA ALA A 839 -24.31 -28.99 -13.89
C ALA A 839 -23.29 -28.51 -14.94
N ASP A 840 -22.01 -28.79 -14.71
CA ASP A 840 -20.88 -28.35 -15.52
C ASP A 840 -19.99 -29.53 -15.96
N ASN A 841 -18.88 -29.23 -16.63
CA ASN A 841 -17.94 -30.26 -17.09
C ASN A 841 -17.41 -31.10 -15.92
N VAL A 842 -17.10 -30.44 -14.83
CA VAL A 842 -16.84 -31.07 -13.53
C VAL A 842 -17.96 -30.70 -12.58
N VAL A 843 -18.58 -31.70 -11.98
CA VAL A 843 -19.56 -31.55 -10.92
C VAL A 843 -18.87 -31.80 -9.60
N GLU A 844 -19.09 -30.92 -8.63
CA GLU A 844 -18.59 -31.12 -7.26
C GLU A 844 -19.43 -32.27 -6.62
N GLU A 845 -18.91 -33.48 -6.69
CA GLU A 845 -19.54 -34.64 -6.10
C GLU A 845 -19.41 -34.66 -4.58
N GLY A 846 -20.43 -35.09 -3.87
CA GLY A 846 -20.39 -35.18 -2.42
C GLY A 846 -21.77 -35.27 -1.76
N ASN A 847 -21.74 -35.23 -0.44
CA ASN A 847 -22.93 -35.12 0.39
C ASN A 847 -23.14 -33.70 0.85
N TYR A 848 -24.33 -33.18 0.61
CA TYR A 848 -24.67 -31.78 0.87
C TYR A 848 -25.85 -31.71 1.82
N SER A 849 -25.78 -30.76 2.76
CA SER A 849 -26.87 -30.51 3.68
C SER A 849 -27.97 -29.69 3.01
N THR A 850 -29.22 -30.06 3.26
CA THR A 850 -30.38 -29.18 2.97
C THR A 850 -30.77 -28.35 4.17
N TYR A 851 -31.73 -27.45 4.03
CA TYR A 851 -32.24 -26.64 5.14
C TYR A 851 -33.27 -27.39 6.03
N LEU A 852 -33.70 -28.60 5.61
CA LEU A 852 -34.56 -29.42 6.43
C LEU A 852 -33.73 -30.03 7.56
N VAL A 853 -34.27 -30.01 8.77
CA VAL A 853 -33.68 -30.64 9.95
C VAL A 853 -34.54 -31.79 10.47
N ASP A 854 -33.89 -32.81 11.01
CA ASP A 854 -34.55 -33.91 11.71
C ASP A 854 -34.98 -33.53 13.14
N SER A 855 -35.60 -34.47 13.85
CA SER A 855 -36.05 -34.28 15.23
C SER A 855 -34.93 -34.01 16.23
N GLN A 856 -33.66 -34.20 15.85
CA GLN A 856 -32.46 -33.94 16.63
C GLN A 856 -31.77 -32.66 16.18
N ASN A 857 -32.42 -31.86 15.35
CA ASN A 857 -31.90 -30.58 14.77
C ASN A 857 -30.65 -30.79 13.90
N ARG A 858 -30.51 -31.93 13.23
CA ARG A 858 -29.45 -32.20 12.25
C ARG A 858 -30.02 -32.04 10.84
N ASN A 859 -29.28 -31.34 9.98
CA ASN A 859 -29.68 -31.18 8.60
C ASN A 859 -29.75 -32.51 7.86
N LEU A 860 -30.86 -32.73 7.18
CA LEU A 860 -30.98 -33.81 6.21
C LEU A 860 -30.19 -33.49 4.95
N GLY A 861 -29.65 -34.49 4.30
CA GLY A 861 -28.73 -34.35 3.20
C GLY A 861 -29.24 -34.84 1.86
N VAL A 862 -28.50 -34.50 0.83
CA VAL A 862 -28.59 -35.08 -0.50
C VAL A 862 -27.21 -35.48 -0.96
N SER A 863 -27.10 -36.53 -1.77
CA SER A 863 -25.83 -36.92 -2.38
C SER A 863 -25.80 -36.52 -3.85
N ILE A 864 -24.73 -35.97 -4.31
CA ILE A 864 -24.56 -35.51 -5.69
C ILE A 864 -23.44 -36.29 -6.36
N THR A 865 -23.74 -36.82 -7.54
CA THR A 865 -22.77 -37.46 -8.43
C THR A 865 -23.03 -37.03 -9.88
N GLY A 866 -21.97 -36.81 -10.69
CA GLY A 866 -22.19 -36.48 -12.08
C GLY A 866 -20.97 -35.86 -12.79
N SER A 867 -21.15 -35.61 -14.06
CA SER A 867 -20.14 -34.98 -14.93
C SER A 867 -20.74 -34.49 -16.25
N ASN A 868 -19.95 -33.71 -17.02
CA ASN A 868 -20.30 -33.33 -18.38
C ASN A 868 -21.68 -32.66 -18.56
N GLY A 869 -22.01 -31.74 -17.67
CA GLY A 869 -23.27 -31.02 -17.74
C GLY A 869 -24.46 -31.72 -17.14
N LYS A 870 -24.27 -32.83 -16.45
CA LYS A 870 -25.32 -33.59 -15.76
C LYS A 870 -24.88 -34.00 -14.38
N PHE A 871 -25.80 -33.95 -13.44
CA PHE A 871 -25.58 -34.59 -12.15
C PHE A 871 -26.88 -35.23 -11.63
N THR A 872 -26.73 -36.21 -10.76
CA THR A 872 -27.80 -36.89 -10.08
C THR A 872 -27.81 -36.49 -8.62
N VAL A 873 -28.95 -36.01 -8.15
CA VAL A 873 -29.22 -35.78 -6.74
C VAL A 873 -29.90 -37.02 -6.20
N THR A 874 -29.31 -37.66 -5.22
CA THR A 874 -29.92 -38.80 -4.51
C THR A 874 -30.40 -38.31 -3.16
N ASP A 875 -31.69 -38.43 -2.89
CA ASP A 875 -32.27 -38.02 -1.62
C ASP A 875 -32.05 -39.08 -0.52
N GLU A 876 -32.45 -38.80 0.71
CA GLU A 876 -32.31 -39.73 1.82
C GLU A 876 -33.21 -41.00 1.68
N GLY A 877 -34.23 -40.93 0.85
CA GLY A 877 -35.04 -42.07 0.49
C GLY A 877 -34.38 -43.01 -0.53
N GLY A 878 -33.26 -42.61 -1.10
CA GLY A 878 -32.53 -43.30 -2.15
C GLY A 878 -33.11 -43.09 -3.55
N TYR A 879 -33.97 -42.10 -3.73
CA TYR A 879 -34.49 -41.75 -5.06
C TYR A 879 -33.48 -40.88 -5.79
N HIS A 880 -33.38 -41.10 -7.11
CA HIS A 880 -32.44 -40.38 -7.98
C HIS A 880 -33.14 -39.35 -8.84
N HIS A 881 -32.67 -38.13 -8.76
CA HIS A 881 -33.18 -37.00 -9.55
C HIS A 881 -32.07 -36.49 -10.46
N VAL A 882 -32.27 -36.50 -11.77
CA VAL A 882 -31.26 -36.12 -12.75
C VAL A 882 -31.44 -34.65 -13.16
N ILE A 883 -30.36 -33.90 -13.05
CA ILE A 883 -30.26 -32.51 -13.47
C ILE A 883 -29.42 -32.49 -14.75
N ASP A 884 -29.95 -31.91 -15.83
CA ASP A 884 -29.27 -31.83 -17.12
C ASP A 884 -29.26 -30.39 -17.65
N ALA A 885 -28.09 -29.80 -17.66
CA ALA A 885 -27.90 -28.43 -18.16
C ALA A 885 -28.11 -28.28 -19.67
N ASN A 886 -28.07 -29.42 -20.42
CA ASN A 886 -28.23 -29.45 -21.88
C ASN A 886 -29.66 -29.83 -22.31
N GLY A 887 -30.54 -30.13 -21.37
CA GLY A 887 -31.92 -30.48 -21.62
C GLY A 887 -32.81 -29.28 -21.95
N SER A 888 -34.09 -29.61 -22.27
CA SER A 888 -35.13 -28.59 -22.55
C SER A 888 -35.58 -27.82 -21.30
N MET A 889 -35.11 -28.20 -20.14
CA MET A 889 -35.43 -27.55 -18.87
C MET A 889 -34.38 -26.56 -18.45
N MET A 890 -34.81 -25.51 -17.75
CA MET A 890 -33.97 -24.46 -17.27
C MET A 890 -33.15 -24.94 -16.06
N CYS A 891 -31.86 -25.25 -16.30
CA CYS A 891 -30.90 -25.62 -15.27
C CYS A 891 -29.88 -24.50 -15.10
N ASN A 892 -29.30 -24.42 -13.92
CA ASN A 892 -28.24 -23.44 -13.60
C ASN A 892 -28.61 -21.97 -13.91
N ARG A 893 -29.85 -21.60 -13.71
CA ARG A 893 -30.27 -20.22 -13.81
C ARG A 893 -29.73 -19.46 -12.61
N MET A 894 -29.02 -18.34 -12.87
CA MET A 894 -28.59 -17.42 -11.84
C MET A 894 -29.76 -16.52 -11.46
N ALA A 895 -30.00 -16.33 -10.20
CA ALA A 895 -30.95 -15.38 -9.68
C ALA A 895 -30.38 -14.70 -8.43
N ARG A 896 -31.06 -13.70 -7.95
CA ARG A 896 -30.57 -12.83 -6.89
C ARG A 896 -31.54 -12.80 -5.73
N ASP A 897 -31.00 -12.87 -4.51
CA ASP A 897 -31.70 -12.49 -3.31
C ASP A 897 -31.11 -11.22 -2.72
N PHE A 898 -31.98 -10.36 -2.18
CA PHE A 898 -31.57 -9.20 -1.43
C PHE A 898 -31.62 -9.49 0.05
N VAL A 899 -30.49 -9.36 0.72
CA VAL A 899 -30.47 -9.22 2.18
C VAL A 899 -30.16 -7.76 2.47
N PHE A 900 -31.15 -7.02 2.94
CA PHE A 900 -30.95 -5.66 3.41
C PHE A 900 -30.40 -5.67 4.83
N ASP A 901 -29.11 -5.46 4.97
CA ASP A 901 -28.62 -4.82 6.17
C ASP A 901 -28.70 -3.30 5.96
N LYS A 902 -29.05 -2.54 6.96
CA LYS A 902 -29.33 -1.09 6.84
C LYS A 902 -28.16 -0.26 6.29
N GLU A 903 -26.97 -0.83 6.15
CA GLU A 903 -25.75 -0.12 5.78
C GLU A 903 -25.09 -0.62 4.48
N VAL A 904 -25.36 -1.86 4.02
CA VAL A 904 -24.76 -2.41 2.78
C VAL A 904 -25.72 -3.40 2.12
N PRO A 905 -26.12 -3.20 0.86
CA PRO A 905 -26.87 -4.22 0.15
C PRO A 905 -25.98 -5.44 -0.12
N HIS A 906 -26.28 -6.53 0.52
CA HIS A 906 -25.67 -7.81 0.23
C HIS A 906 -26.46 -8.49 -0.89
N HIS A 907 -25.78 -9.00 -1.88
CA HIS A 907 -26.37 -9.66 -3.04
C HIS A 907 -26.10 -11.16 -2.98
N THR A 908 -27.13 -11.95 -2.98
CA THR A 908 -27.04 -13.39 -2.93
C THR A 908 -27.43 -14.01 -4.27
N TYR A 909 -26.72 -15.01 -4.70
CA TYR A 909 -26.98 -15.73 -5.94
C TYR A 909 -27.24 -17.21 -5.65
N PHE A 910 -28.09 -17.81 -6.44
CA PHE A 910 -28.34 -19.25 -6.35
C PHE A 910 -28.58 -19.82 -7.73
N LYS A 911 -28.48 -21.12 -7.81
CA LYS A 911 -28.86 -21.89 -8.99
C LYS A 911 -30.20 -22.52 -8.77
N THR A 912 -31.05 -22.48 -9.78
CA THR A 912 -32.26 -23.27 -9.84
C THR A 912 -32.06 -24.45 -10.79
N SER A 913 -32.51 -25.59 -10.40
CA SER A 913 -32.62 -26.75 -11.27
C SER A 913 -34.00 -27.41 -11.08
N SER A 914 -34.49 -28.02 -12.13
CA SER A 914 -35.75 -28.74 -12.08
C SER A 914 -35.54 -30.26 -12.06
N PHE A 915 -36.45 -30.97 -11.44
CA PHE A 915 -36.47 -32.42 -11.45
C PHE A 915 -36.97 -32.94 -12.78
#